data_11315e660e91ba4e6d30c83fe341e33e
#
_entry.id   11315e660e91ba4e6d30c83fe341e33e
#
_cell.length_a   1.000
_cell.length_b   1.000
_cell.length_c   1.000
_cell.angle_alpha   90.00
_cell.angle_beta   90.00
_cell.angle_gamma   90.00
#
_symmetry.space_group_name_H-M   'P 1'
#
loop_
_entity.id
_entity.type
_entity.pdbx_description
1 polymer ?
#
loop_
_entity_poly.entity_id
_entity_poly.type
_entity_poly.pdbx_seq_one_letter_code
_entity_poly.pdbx_strand_id
1 'polypeptide(L)'
;MKILNKAFIGCLLAAGFTMTSCDYLDVIPAETTTGTDMTKDRQAALNYLYSCYGYLPTPNAGPTSLDFLTGDEVVTAFEHETFAAFPKGNYSASSPVISYWNTLYQGIRQCYMFQDELNKTGNFHGLAEKDREDYKAQVTFLIGYYHFLLSRCYGPIILVHQTPDPMLLPSDYQGQEPYDDCVNFICEKFDEAAKGLPATRTGSQANEFGLATSVAAKAMKAKMLLYAASPLFNGNSKFYSDFKDKEGKTLMPLTYDESKWSKAAAAFKDAITAAEAAGYHLYDRGDCKIKYNGYPADPHVRALRYTITDYSAEDEQAGANSEVIWADSRGEGYYGIQNKSEPYIYGGDGAWNGVAPTIAMLSRFYTKNGLPIDEDKTFDYANRWDPVEVDEAHKDEAYPGRKTQKFNLDREPRYYAWVAFQDGYYEILSASNNGAYSSDENYTLTSDNTHGRLICDFVLGGNCSRGVDANSKRTSNYSPTGFLNKKFVNPDLAKSKSGWEYTNNPWPLIRLAELYLGYAECLAETGDLTNARLYLDKVRTRAGLPGVKEAYEQFGKDPSKATTKEGLRDIIRNERMNEFYLENQNFWDMRRWLLAEKYFNVKVKGLNIDAENINDFSEVQEVVFERKFQSPMNYLMPIPSADINRNDHVVQTPGY
;
A
#
# COMPACT_ATOMS: atom_id res chain seq x y z
N MET A 1 19.79 -4.80 -83.69
CA MET A 1 19.03 -5.14 -82.45
C MET A 1 18.52 -6.61 -82.54
N LYS A 2 19.42 -7.60 -82.53
CA LYS A 2 19.11 -9.04 -82.54
C LYS A 2 20.39 -9.91 -82.36
N ILE A 3 21.36 -9.48 -81.55
CA ILE A 3 22.57 -10.29 -81.25
C ILE A 3 22.92 -10.30 -79.74
N LEU A 4 22.08 -9.75 -78.87
CA LEU A 4 22.40 -9.68 -77.41
C LEU A 4 21.67 -10.69 -76.51
N ASN A 5 20.89 -11.62 -77.08
CA ASN A 5 20.06 -12.52 -76.28
C ASN A 5 20.51 -14.01 -76.26
N LYS A 6 21.73 -14.32 -76.70
CA LYS A 6 22.23 -15.71 -76.65
C LYS A 6 23.48 -15.92 -75.76
N ALA A 7 24.00 -14.87 -75.13
CA ALA A 7 25.14 -14.98 -74.20
C ALA A 7 24.73 -15.09 -72.72
N PHE A 8 23.43 -14.92 -72.40
CA PHE A 8 22.93 -14.92 -71.01
C PHE A 8 22.39 -16.28 -70.54
N ILE A 9 22.24 -17.27 -71.42
CA ILE A 9 21.70 -18.60 -71.07
C ILE A 9 22.83 -19.61 -70.81
N GLY A 10 24.07 -19.32 -71.20
CA GLY A 10 25.23 -20.19 -71.00
C GLY A 10 25.93 -20.09 -69.63
N CYS A 11 25.68 -19.01 -68.86
CA CYS A 11 26.30 -18.83 -67.54
C CYS A 11 25.43 -19.28 -66.35
N LEU A 12 24.21 -19.76 -66.57
CA LEU A 12 23.28 -20.18 -65.51
C LEU A 12 23.30 -21.70 -65.26
N LEU A 13 24.13 -22.46 -65.93
CA LEU A 13 24.21 -23.95 -65.79
C LEU A 13 25.56 -24.45 -65.25
N ALA A 14 26.47 -23.56 -64.84
CA ALA A 14 27.77 -23.95 -64.27
C ALA A 14 27.98 -23.50 -62.80
N ALA A 15 26.95 -22.95 -62.13
CA ALA A 15 27.01 -22.53 -60.72
C ALA A 15 26.15 -23.44 -59.81
N GLY A 16 25.86 -24.65 -60.23
CA GLY A 16 25.21 -25.64 -59.39
C GLY A 16 26.21 -26.68 -58.88
N PHE A 17 26.56 -26.62 -57.65
CA PHE A 17 27.26 -27.55 -56.78
C PHE A 17 28.50 -26.95 -56.10
N THR A 18 28.27 -26.04 -55.16
CA THR A 18 28.92 -26.03 -53.85
C THR A 18 27.99 -25.31 -52.87
N MET A 19 26.95 -25.97 -52.45
CA MET A 19 26.29 -25.61 -51.20
C MET A 19 27.19 -26.11 -50.05
N THR A 20 28.23 -25.39 -49.74
CA THR A 20 28.73 -25.39 -48.39
C THR A 20 27.65 -24.68 -47.58
N SER A 21 26.91 -25.42 -46.78
CA SER A 21 26.06 -24.92 -45.73
C SER A 21 26.90 -23.92 -44.92
N CYS A 22 26.72 -22.63 -45.15
CA CYS A 22 27.22 -21.62 -44.24
C CYS A 22 26.40 -21.73 -43.00
N ASP A 23 27.03 -22.04 -41.89
CA ASP A 23 26.56 -21.85 -40.51
C ASP A 23 26.22 -20.36 -40.18
N TYR A 24 25.72 -19.65 -41.17
CA TYR A 24 25.37 -18.21 -41.01
C TYR A 24 24.03 -18.01 -40.28
N LEU A 25 23.26 -19.09 -40.12
CA LEU A 25 21.99 -19.04 -39.37
C LEU A 25 22.14 -19.34 -37.89
N ASP A 26 23.32 -19.79 -37.44
CA ASP A 26 23.61 -20.06 -36.03
C ASP A 26 24.40 -18.94 -35.34
N VAL A 27 24.56 -17.78 -35.97
CA VAL A 27 25.09 -16.62 -35.27
C VAL A 27 23.99 -16.03 -34.40
N ILE A 28 23.91 -16.51 -33.17
CA ILE A 28 23.13 -15.86 -32.11
C ILE A 28 23.72 -14.45 -31.98
N PRO A 29 22.91 -13.38 -32.17
CA PRO A 29 23.42 -12.02 -31.94
C PRO A 29 24.06 -11.94 -30.55
N ALA A 30 25.23 -11.31 -30.44
CA ALA A 30 25.98 -11.21 -29.20
C ALA A 30 25.18 -10.55 -28.03
N GLU A 31 24.04 -9.95 -28.35
CA GLU A 31 23.11 -9.32 -27.42
C GLU A 31 21.91 -10.20 -27.02
N THR A 32 21.78 -11.41 -27.59
CA THR A 32 20.68 -12.33 -27.22
C THR A 32 21.11 -13.16 -26.04
N THR A 33 20.49 -12.93 -24.87
CA THR A 33 20.71 -13.73 -23.66
C THR A 33 20.32 -15.19 -23.92
N THR A 34 21.27 -16.10 -23.86
CA THR A 34 21.03 -17.55 -24.00
C THR A 34 20.62 -18.16 -22.65
N GLY A 35 20.01 -19.35 -22.67
CA GLY A 35 19.69 -20.08 -21.42
C GLY A 35 20.94 -20.35 -20.58
N THR A 36 22.12 -20.52 -21.19
CA THR A 36 23.42 -20.68 -20.53
C THR A 36 23.91 -19.37 -19.89
N ASP A 37 23.58 -18.21 -20.45
CA ASP A 37 23.94 -16.91 -19.86
C ASP A 37 23.12 -16.61 -18.61
N MET A 38 21.87 -17.08 -18.54
CA MET A 38 20.99 -16.90 -17.38
C MET A 38 21.43 -17.68 -16.14
N THR A 39 22.29 -18.68 -16.30
CA THR A 39 22.76 -19.54 -15.18
C THR A 39 24.28 -19.54 -15.04
N LYS A 40 24.98 -18.64 -15.70
CA LYS A 40 26.42 -18.63 -15.90
C LYS A 40 27.20 -18.41 -14.58
N ASP A 41 26.87 -17.38 -13.83
CA ASP A 41 27.66 -16.90 -12.71
C ASP A 41 26.82 -16.29 -11.58
N ARG A 42 27.49 -15.80 -10.53
CA ARG A 42 26.87 -15.15 -9.39
C ARG A 42 25.97 -13.96 -9.77
N GLN A 43 26.38 -13.15 -10.75
CA GLN A 43 25.57 -12.00 -11.19
C GLN A 43 24.29 -12.45 -11.89
N ALA A 44 24.36 -13.51 -12.67
CA ALA A 44 23.19 -14.13 -13.29
C ALA A 44 22.21 -14.65 -12.22
N ALA A 45 22.71 -15.28 -11.14
CA ALA A 45 21.87 -15.71 -10.03
C ALA A 45 21.14 -14.52 -9.35
N LEU A 46 21.85 -13.40 -9.11
CA LEU A 46 21.27 -12.20 -8.51
C LEU A 46 20.21 -11.59 -9.44
N ASN A 47 20.48 -11.49 -10.73
CA ASN A 47 19.53 -10.97 -11.71
C ASN A 47 18.28 -11.87 -11.80
N TYR A 48 18.47 -13.19 -11.69
CA TYR A 48 17.34 -14.14 -11.67
C TYR A 48 16.50 -13.95 -10.39
N LEU A 49 17.12 -13.81 -9.22
CA LEU A 49 16.43 -13.50 -7.98
C LEU A 49 15.60 -12.21 -8.12
N TYR A 50 16.19 -11.14 -8.63
CA TYR A 50 15.46 -9.87 -8.83
C TYR A 50 14.30 -10.00 -9.82
N SER A 51 14.43 -10.86 -10.83
CA SER A 51 13.32 -11.15 -11.74
C SER A 51 12.13 -11.81 -11.02
N CYS A 52 12.39 -12.60 -9.97
CA CYS A 52 11.33 -13.16 -9.12
C CYS A 52 10.61 -12.06 -8.31
N TYR A 53 11.34 -11.06 -7.79
CA TYR A 53 10.74 -9.89 -7.14
C TYR A 53 9.99 -8.96 -8.10
N GLY A 54 10.32 -9.00 -9.39
CA GLY A 54 9.69 -8.17 -10.42
C GLY A 54 8.17 -8.35 -10.57
N TYR A 55 7.61 -9.44 -10.06
CA TYR A 55 6.17 -9.71 -10.08
C TYR A 55 5.40 -9.15 -8.87
N LEU A 56 6.07 -8.51 -7.92
CA LEU A 56 5.39 -7.80 -6.83
C LEU A 56 4.45 -6.74 -7.41
N PRO A 57 3.16 -6.71 -7.03
CA PRO A 57 2.29 -5.59 -7.36
C PRO A 57 2.86 -4.30 -6.78
N THR A 58 2.82 -3.21 -7.54
CA THR A 58 3.37 -1.91 -7.13
C THR A 58 2.23 -1.01 -6.69
N PRO A 59 1.98 -0.81 -5.38
CA PRO A 59 0.84 -0.04 -4.91
C PRO A 59 0.91 1.44 -5.25
N ASN A 60 2.10 1.93 -5.58
CA ASN A 60 2.40 3.36 -5.73
C ASN A 60 2.79 3.79 -7.16
N ALA A 61 2.78 2.91 -8.14
CA ALA A 61 3.43 3.21 -9.43
C ALA A 61 2.53 3.11 -10.65
N GLY A 62 1.24 3.08 -10.53
CA GLY A 62 0.51 3.03 -11.77
C GLY A 62 -0.99 2.80 -11.73
N PRO A 63 -1.62 3.04 -12.86
CA PRO A 63 -3.08 2.97 -12.99
C PRO A 63 -3.63 1.54 -12.98
N THR A 64 -2.77 0.51 -12.94
CA THR A 64 -3.15 -0.90 -13.11
C THR A 64 -3.14 -1.72 -11.82
N SER A 65 -2.85 -1.10 -10.69
CA SER A 65 -2.80 -1.76 -9.39
C SER A 65 -3.97 -1.37 -8.50
N LEU A 66 -4.33 -2.26 -7.54
CA LEU A 66 -5.16 -1.89 -6.40
C LEU A 66 -4.31 -1.06 -5.44
N ASP A 67 -4.21 0.21 -5.72
CA ASP A 67 -3.43 1.17 -4.95
C ASP A 67 -4.25 1.86 -3.85
N PHE A 68 -3.65 2.87 -3.23
CA PHE A 68 -4.27 3.66 -2.17
C PHE A 68 -5.56 4.39 -2.59
N LEU A 69 -5.81 4.58 -3.89
CA LEU A 69 -6.99 5.28 -4.40
C LEU A 69 -8.23 4.39 -4.55
N THR A 70 -8.08 3.06 -4.40
CA THR A 70 -9.21 2.12 -4.54
C THR A 70 -10.10 2.02 -3.31
N GLY A 71 -9.63 2.46 -2.15
CA GLY A 71 -10.39 2.51 -0.90
C GLY A 71 -11.42 3.65 -0.82
N ASP A 72 -11.94 3.91 0.37
CA ASP A 72 -12.87 5.01 0.66
C ASP A 72 -12.18 6.25 1.26
N GLU A 73 -10.87 6.19 1.42
CA GLU A 73 -10.07 7.15 2.17
C GLU A 73 -9.93 8.48 1.44
N VAL A 74 -9.75 8.40 0.11
CA VAL A 74 -9.51 9.56 -0.74
C VAL A 74 -10.36 9.52 -2.00
N VAL A 75 -10.48 10.65 -2.64
CA VAL A 75 -10.97 10.82 -4.01
C VAL A 75 -10.01 11.72 -4.78
N THR A 76 -10.14 11.70 -6.09
CA THR A 76 -9.28 12.49 -6.98
C THR A 76 -10.08 13.09 -8.12
N ALA A 77 -9.61 14.19 -8.68
CA ALA A 77 -10.12 14.75 -9.91
C ALA A 77 -9.65 13.98 -11.18
N PHE A 78 -8.81 12.96 -11.03
CA PHE A 78 -8.24 12.18 -12.13
C PHE A 78 -9.16 11.01 -12.53
N GLU A 79 -10.39 11.28 -12.89
CA GLU A 79 -11.41 10.24 -13.20
C GLU A 79 -11.06 9.36 -14.41
N HIS A 80 -10.15 9.79 -15.27
CA HIS A 80 -9.67 9.05 -16.42
C HIS A 80 -8.72 7.90 -16.07
N GLU A 81 -8.20 7.86 -14.85
CA GLU A 81 -7.29 6.82 -14.40
C GLU A 81 -8.03 5.49 -14.16
N THR A 82 -7.37 4.37 -14.46
CA THR A 82 -7.97 3.03 -14.34
C THR A 82 -8.43 2.72 -12.92
N PHE A 83 -7.68 3.14 -11.91
CA PHE A 83 -8.07 2.95 -10.52
C PHE A 83 -9.38 3.66 -10.15
N ALA A 84 -9.72 4.77 -10.78
CA ALA A 84 -10.97 5.48 -10.52
C ALA A 84 -12.21 4.68 -10.99
N ALA A 85 -12.07 3.77 -11.94
CA ALA A 85 -13.13 2.87 -12.38
C ALA A 85 -13.45 1.78 -11.35
N PHE A 86 -12.48 1.37 -10.53
CA PHE A 86 -12.65 0.28 -9.57
C PHE A 86 -13.65 0.63 -8.44
N PRO A 87 -13.56 1.78 -7.74
CA PRO A 87 -14.57 2.18 -6.75
C PRO A 87 -15.99 2.35 -7.32
N LYS A 88 -16.12 2.63 -8.62
CA LYS A 88 -17.42 2.74 -9.30
C LYS A 88 -18.11 1.38 -9.49
N GLY A 89 -17.42 0.27 -9.20
CA GLY A 89 -17.95 -1.09 -9.35
C GLY A 89 -18.16 -1.52 -10.81
N ASN A 90 -17.55 -0.83 -11.77
CA ASN A 90 -17.66 -1.09 -13.20
C ASN A 90 -16.63 -2.12 -13.67
N TYR A 91 -16.61 -3.28 -13.03
CA TYR A 91 -15.74 -4.40 -13.40
C TYR A 91 -16.50 -5.74 -13.34
N SER A 92 -16.03 -6.71 -14.11
CA SER A 92 -16.64 -8.04 -14.25
C SER A 92 -15.57 -9.08 -14.57
N ALA A 93 -15.94 -10.36 -14.63
CA ALA A 93 -15.04 -11.42 -15.03
C ALA A 93 -14.49 -11.27 -16.47
N SER A 94 -15.28 -10.70 -17.39
CA SER A 94 -14.82 -10.41 -18.76
C SER A 94 -14.01 -9.11 -18.88
N SER A 95 -14.13 -8.19 -17.92
CA SER A 95 -13.40 -6.93 -17.84
C SER A 95 -13.07 -6.61 -16.37
N PRO A 96 -12.06 -7.27 -15.79
CA PRO A 96 -11.77 -7.15 -14.34
C PRO A 96 -11.17 -5.80 -13.94
N VAL A 97 -10.81 -4.93 -14.89
CA VAL A 97 -10.12 -3.65 -14.72
C VAL A 97 -8.73 -3.86 -14.10
N ILE A 98 -8.68 -4.50 -12.94
CA ILE A 98 -7.44 -4.89 -12.23
C ILE A 98 -7.50 -6.39 -11.96
N SER A 99 -6.48 -7.12 -12.38
CA SER A 99 -6.34 -8.57 -12.12
C SER A 99 -4.91 -8.93 -11.78
N TYR A 100 -4.76 -9.70 -10.72
CA TYR A 100 -3.47 -10.26 -10.30
C TYR A 100 -3.32 -11.74 -10.67
N TRP A 101 -4.37 -12.40 -11.17
CA TRP A 101 -4.39 -13.84 -11.38
C TRP A 101 -3.19 -14.32 -12.19
N ASN A 102 -3.07 -13.90 -13.43
CA ASN A 102 -1.99 -14.35 -14.32
C ASN A 102 -0.60 -13.90 -13.85
N THR A 103 -0.46 -12.63 -13.47
CA THR A 103 0.84 -12.05 -13.09
C THR A 103 1.44 -12.76 -11.89
N LEU A 104 0.63 -13.05 -10.87
CA LEU A 104 1.13 -13.71 -9.66
C LEU A 104 1.46 -15.20 -9.92
N TYR A 105 0.69 -15.92 -10.76
CA TYR A 105 1.05 -17.28 -11.15
C TYR A 105 2.32 -17.33 -12.01
N GLN A 106 2.55 -16.33 -12.87
CA GLN A 106 3.83 -16.18 -13.57
C GLN A 106 4.98 -15.96 -12.58
N GLY A 107 4.78 -15.13 -11.55
CA GLY A 107 5.77 -14.94 -10.49
C GLY A 107 6.07 -16.22 -9.71
N ILE A 108 5.04 -17.00 -9.37
CA ILE A 108 5.20 -18.31 -8.70
C ILE A 108 6.01 -19.26 -9.58
N ARG A 109 5.65 -19.37 -10.87
CA ARG A 109 6.40 -20.18 -11.83
C ARG A 109 7.87 -19.75 -11.93
N GLN A 110 8.12 -18.43 -12.01
CA GLN A 110 9.48 -17.88 -12.06
C GLN A 110 10.30 -18.28 -10.84
N CYS A 111 9.69 -18.23 -9.65
CA CYS A 111 10.34 -18.64 -8.40
C CYS A 111 10.71 -20.12 -8.39
N TYR A 112 9.80 -21.02 -8.80
CA TYR A 112 10.10 -22.44 -8.87
C TYR A 112 11.16 -22.77 -9.92
N MET A 113 11.10 -22.15 -11.09
CA MET A 113 12.14 -22.31 -12.11
C MET A 113 13.52 -21.89 -11.57
N PHE A 114 13.60 -20.80 -10.82
CA PHE A 114 14.86 -20.38 -10.21
C PHE A 114 15.34 -21.37 -9.14
N GLN A 115 14.44 -21.90 -8.31
CA GLN A 115 14.79 -22.99 -7.37
C GLN A 115 15.36 -24.21 -8.09
N ASP A 116 14.76 -24.63 -9.20
CA ASP A 116 15.27 -25.73 -9.99
C ASP A 116 16.69 -25.45 -10.52
N GLU A 117 16.95 -24.23 -11.03
CA GLU A 117 18.26 -23.83 -11.50
C GLU A 117 19.30 -23.75 -10.36
N LEU A 118 18.90 -23.28 -9.16
CA LEU A 118 19.77 -23.27 -7.98
C LEU A 118 20.14 -24.70 -7.51
N ASN A 119 19.31 -25.71 -7.79
CA ASN A 119 19.57 -27.10 -7.42
C ASN A 119 20.47 -27.84 -8.43
N LYS A 120 20.67 -27.32 -9.64
CA LYS A 120 21.51 -27.96 -10.66
C LYS A 120 22.99 -27.74 -10.37
N THR A 121 23.74 -28.84 -10.38
CA THR A 121 25.20 -28.79 -10.23
C THR A 121 25.83 -28.06 -11.42
N GLY A 122 26.74 -27.12 -11.16
CA GLY A 122 27.47 -26.37 -12.19
C GLY A 122 26.82 -25.06 -12.60
N ASN A 123 25.56 -24.81 -12.24
CA ASN A 123 24.92 -23.51 -12.45
C ASN A 123 25.45 -22.48 -11.46
N PHE A 124 25.47 -21.21 -11.88
CA PHE A 124 25.86 -20.06 -11.07
C PHE A 124 27.28 -20.17 -10.50
N HIS A 125 28.25 -20.37 -11.40
CA HIS A 125 29.65 -20.47 -11.02
C HIS A 125 30.10 -19.30 -10.12
N GLY A 126 30.76 -19.62 -8.99
CA GLY A 126 31.23 -18.65 -8.00
C GLY A 126 30.16 -18.15 -7.03
N LEU A 127 28.92 -18.63 -7.09
CA LEU A 127 27.91 -18.40 -6.07
C LEU A 127 28.26 -19.21 -4.81
N ALA A 128 28.44 -18.52 -3.68
CA ALA A 128 28.70 -19.20 -2.42
C ALA A 128 27.47 -20.01 -1.94
N GLU A 129 27.70 -21.12 -1.25
CA GLU A 129 26.58 -21.97 -0.78
C GLU A 129 25.66 -21.20 0.18
N LYS A 130 26.19 -20.33 1.04
CA LYS A 130 25.38 -19.46 1.88
C LYS A 130 24.44 -18.57 1.09
N ASP A 131 24.90 -17.97 -0.02
CA ASP A 131 24.10 -17.11 -0.88
C ASP A 131 23.05 -17.95 -1.64
N ARG A 132 23.42 -19.18 -2.03
CA ARG A 132 22.52 -20.14 -2.67
C ARG A 132 21.33 -20.51 -1.78
N GLU A 133 21.61 -20.83 -0.52
CA GLU A 133 20.57 -21.17 0.46
C GLU A 133 19.69 -19.94 0.81
N ASP A 134 20.30 -18.75 0.93
CA ASP A 134 19.55 -17.50 1.11
C ASP A 134 18.63 -17.22 -0.08
N TYR A 135 19.10 -17.40 -1.32
CA TYR A 135 18.27 -17.18 -2.51
C TYR A 135 17.12 -18.18 -2.59
N LYS A 136 17.33 -19.46 -2.23
CA LYS A 136 16.26 -20.45 -2.11
C LYS A 136 15.21 -20.03 -1.09
N ALA A 137 15.63 -19.56 0.08
CA ALA A 137 14.73 -19.09 1.12
C ALA A 137 13.96 -17.84 0.71
N GLN A 138 14.57 -16.91 -0.03
CA GLN A 138 13.90 -15.73 -0.55
C GLN A 138 12.81 -16.08 -1.57
N VAL A 139 13.08 -16.97 -2.52
CA VAL A 139 12.04 -17.38 -3.49
C VAL A 139 10.96 -18.23 -2.84
N THR A 140 11.28 -19.03 -1.80
CA THR A 140 10.27 -19.73 -0.98
C THR A 140 9.33 -18.71 -0.30
N PHE A 141 9.89 -17.63 0.25
CA PHE A 141 9.10 -16.51 0.78
C PHE A 141 8.18 -15.91 -0.28
N LEU A 142 8.71 -15.62 -1.48
CA LEU A 142 7.92 -15.05 -2.58
C LEU A 142 6.82 -15.99 -3.06
N ILE A 143 7.06 -17.30 -3.11
CA ILE A 143 6.02 -18.29 -3.41
C ILE A 143 4.89 -18.18 -2.39
N GLY A 144 5.20 -18.16 -1.09
CA GLY A 144 4.21 -17.95 -0.03
C GLY A 144 3.48 -16.61 -0.18
N TYR A 145 4.19 -15.54 -0.47
CA TYR A 145 3.62 -14.20 -0.59
C TYR A 145 2.71 -14.04 -1.80
N TYR A 146 3.08 -14.58 -2.96
CA TYR A 146 2.23 -14.54 -4.16
C TYR A 146 0.96 -15.37 -3.99
N HIS A 147 1.04 -16.54 -3.35
CA HIS A 147 -0.16 -17.30 -2.98
C HIS A 147 -1.02 -16.56 -1.95
N PHE A 148 -0.42 -15.87 -0.98
CA PHE A 148 -1.15 -14.99 -0.05
C PHE A 148 -1.92 -13.89 -0.79
N LEU A 149 -1.29 -13.19 -1.73
CA LEU A 149 -1.94 -12.15 -2.53
C LEU A 149 -3.09 -12.70 -3.36
N LEU A 150 -2.90 -13.86 -4.00
CA LEU A 150 -3.96 -14.56 -4.73
C LEU A 150 -5.13 -14.93 -3.80
N SER A 151 -4.83 -15.56 -2.66
CA SER A 151 -5.85 -16.00 -1.71
C SER A 151 -6.62 -14.81 -1.10
N ARG A 152 -5.94 -13.69 -0.83
CA ARG A 152 -6.56 -12.45 -0.37
C ARG A 152 -7.55 -11.89 -1.41
N CYS A 153 -7.22 -11.97 -2.71
CA CYS A 153 -8.05 -11.45 -3.78
C CYS A 153 -9.21 -12.37 -4.15
N TYR A 154 -8.96 -13.68 -4.22
CA TYR A 154 -9.85 -14.66 -4.85
C TYR A 154 -10.40 -15.71 -3.89
N GLY A 155 -9.93 -15.77 -2.66
CA GLY A 155 -10.27 -16.82 -1.68
C GLY A 155 -9.54 -18.13 -1.97
N PRO A 156 -10.27 -19.22 -2.32
CA PRO A 156 -9.69 -20.48 -2.79
C PRO A 156 -8.91 -20.29 -4.09
N ILE A 157 -7.73 -20.89 -4.18
CA ILE A 157 -6.80 -20.72 -5.30
C ILE A 157 -6.18 -22.05 -5.72
N ILE A 158 -5.53 -22.09 -6.89
CA ILE A 158 -4.71 -23.21 -7.31
C ILE A 158 -3.39 -23.17 -6.53
N LEU A 159 -3.03 -24.26 -5.86
CA LEU A 159 -1.76 -24.39 -5.17
C LEU A 159 -0.69 -24.97 -6.11
N VAL A 160 0.39 -24.24 -6.29
CA VAL A 160 1.52 -24.67 -7.14
C VAL A 160 2.64 -25.17 -6.24
N HIS A 161 2.99 -26.47 -6.39
CA HIS A 161 3.97 -27.13 -5.53
C HIS A 161 5.36 -27.29 -6.17
N GLN A 162 5.47 -27.14 -7.48
CA GLN A 162 6.69 -27.29 -8.28
C GLN A 162 6.57 -26.49 -9.58
N THR A 163 7.64 -26.44 -10.37
CA THR A 163 7.61 -25.86 -11.71
C THR A 163 6.53 -26.54 -12.55
N PRO A 164 5.53 -25.77 -13.06
CA PRO A 164 4.48 -26.36 -13.89
C PRO A 164 5.02 -26.93 -15.20
N ASP A 165 4.56 -28.14 -15.56
CA ASP A 165 4.89 -28.77 -16.84
C ASP A 165 4.18 -28.02 -18.00
N PRO A 166 4.93 -27.44 -18.97
CA PRO A 166 4.33 -26.71 -20.09
C PRO A 166 3.58 -27.65 -21.09
N MET A 167 3.77 -28.95 -20.97
CA MET A 167 3.14 -29.97 -21.85
C MET A 167 1.88 -30.58 -21.21
N LEU A 168 1.48 -30.12 -20.02
CA LEU A 168 0.30 -30.64 -19.34
C LEU A 168 -0.96 -30.41 -20.19
N LEU A 169 -1.78 -31.44 -20.32
CA LEU A 169 -3.06 -31.30 -21.03
C LEU A 169 -4.10 -30.55 -20.19
N PRO A 170 -5.04 -29.82 -20.80
CA PRO A 170 -6.10 -29.13 -20.08
C PRO A 170 -6.90 -30.03 -19.14
N SER A 171 -7.11 -31.30 -19.48
CA SER A 171 -7.78 -32.28 -18.63
C SER A 171 -7.05 -32.58 -17.31
N ASP A 172 -5.75 -32.28 -17.26
CA ASP A 172 -4.87 -32.60 -16.14
C ASP A 172 -4.53 -31.33 -15.30
N TYR A 173 -5.13 -30.19 -15.65
CA TYR A 173 -4.95 -28.96 -14.89
C TYR A 173 -5.56 -29.08 -13.50
N GLN A 174 -4.91 -28.46 -12.53
CA GLN A 174 -5.40 -28.40 -11.16
C GLN A 174 -6.52 -27.38 -11.01
N GLY A 175 -7.51 -27.70 -10.18
CA GLY A 175 -8.54 -26.77 -9.71
C GLY A 175 -8.09 -25.99 -8.48
N GLN A 176 -9.02 -25.23 -7.93
CA GLN A 176 -8.83 -24.52 -6.67
C GLN A 176 -8.87 -25.50 -5.48
N GLU A 177 -7.99 -25.29 -4.52
CA GLU A 177 -8.03 -26.01 -3.25
C GLU A 177 -8.87 -25.27 -2.21
N PRO A 178 -9.46 -25.98 -1.23
CA PRO A 178 -10.17 -25.34 -0.13
C PRO A 178 -9.34 -24.27 0.56
N TYR A 179 -9.99 -23.21 0.99
CA TYR A 179 -9.33 -22.04 1.57
C TYR A 179 -8.40 -22.38 2.74
N ASP A 180 -8.83 -23.29 3.64
CA ASP A 180 -8.00 -23.67 4.78
C ASP A 180 -6.75 -24.46 4.37
N ASP A 181 -6.80 -25.22 3.27
CA ASP A 181 -5.63 -25.88 2.68
C ASP A 181 -4.68 -24.81 2.07
N CYS A 182 -5.24 -23.80 1.41
CA CYS A 182 -4.46 -22.64 0.93
C CYS A 182 -3.76 -21.91 2.09
N VAL A 183 -4.45 -21.66 3.20
CA VAL A 183 -3.87 -21.04 4.41
C VAL A 183 -2.71 -21.86 4.95
N ASN A 184 -2.88 -23.19 5.08
CA ASN A 184 -1.85 -24.09 5.58
C ASN A 184 -0.60 -24.06 4.69
N PHE A 185 -0.78 -24.21 3.37
CA PHE A 185 0.31 -24.15 2.39
C PHE A 185 1.09 -22.82 2.48
N ILE A 186 0.38 -21.69 2.51
CA ILE A 186 1.00 -20.36 2.60
C ILE A 186 1.81 -20.22 3.89
N CYS A 187 1.25 -20.66 5.02
CA CYS A 187 1.93 -20.64 6.31
C CYS A 187 3.17 -21.53 6.33
N GLU A 188 3.10 -22.73 5.74
CA GLU A 188 4.23 -23.64 5.58
C GLU A 188 5.36 -23.01 4.77
N LYS A 189 5.04 -22.31 3.67
CA LYS A 189 6.05 -21.60 2.86
C LYS A 189 6.74 -20.48 3.64
N PHE A 190 6.01 -19.73 4.46
CA PHE A 190 6.62 -18.73 5.33
C PHE A 190 7.48 -19.36 6.44
N ASP A 191 7.04 -20.47 7.04
CA ASP A 191 7.85 -21.19 8.04
C ASP A 191 9.12 -21.81 7.45
N GLU A 192 9.04 -22.33 6.23
CA GLU A 192 10.18 -22.86 5.48
C GLU A 192 11.18 -21.73 5.18
N ALA A 193 10.70 -20.61 4.63
CA ALA A 193 11.52 -19.45 4.30
C ALA A 193 12.21 -18.87 5.54
N ALA A 194 11.50 -18.73 6.66
CA ALA A 194 12.05 -18.16 7.90
C ALA A 194 13.26 -18.91 8.43
N LYS A 195 13.43 -20.20 8.12
CA LYS A 195 14.58 -21.00 8.57
C LYS A 195 15.88 -20.66 7.84
N GLY A 196 15.79 -20.26 6.57
CA GLY A 196 16.94 -19.94 5.72
C GLY A 196 17.26 -18.45 5.60
N LEU A 197 16.33 -17.57 6.04
CA LEU A 197 16.48 -16.12 5.93
C LEU A 197 17.16 -15.51 7.15
N PRO A 198 17.98 -14.45 6.98
CA PRO A 198 18.49 -13.66 8.10
C PRO A 198 17.36 -12.86 8.76
N ALA A 199 17.53 -12.47 10.04
CA ALA A 199 16.55 -11.67 10.76
C ALA A 199 16.40 -10.26 10.17
N THR A 200 17.51 -9.65 9.76
CA THR A 200 17.59 -8.34 9.10
C THR A 200 18.60 -8.40 7.97
N ARG A 201 18.57 -7.39 7.09
CA ARG A 201 19.56 -7.20 6.03
C ARG A 201 20.29 -5.89 6.27
N THR A 202 21.26 -5.95 7.19
CA THR A 202 22.12 -4.85 7.59
C THR A 202 23.43 -4.84 6.81
N GLY A 203 24.08 -3.68 6.69
CA GLY A 203 25.41 -3.56 6.07
C GLY A 203 25.46 -3.40 4.55
N SER A 204 24.38 -3.72 3.82
CA SER A 204 24.24 -3.51 2.37
C SER A 204 22.93 -2.81 2.04
N GLN A 205 22.45 -1.94 2.89
CA GLN A 205 21.09 -1.38 2.88
C GLN A 205 20.66 -0.83 1.53
N ALA A 206 21.55 -0.17 0.81
CA ALA A 206 21.22 0.37 -0.51
C ALA A 206 20.88 -0.70 -1.56
N ASN A 207 21.38 -1.93 -1.39
CA ASN A 207 21.21 -3.01 -2.37
C ASN A 207 20.31 -4.16 -1.87
N GLU A 208 20.11 -4.31 -0.57
CA GLU A 208 19.38 -5.43 0.02
C GLU A 208 18.10 -5.03 0.76
N PHE A 209 17.87 -3.73 0.95
CA PHE A 209 16.61 -3.25 1.50
C PHE A 209 15.45 -3.62 0.55
N GLY A 210 14.40 -4.21 1.10
CA GLY A 210 13.29 -4.74 0.30
C GLY A 210 13.37 -6.23 -0.02
N LEU A 211 14.53 -6.89 0.21
CA LEU A 211 14.62 -8.35 0.14
C LEU A 211 14.03 -8.99 1.41
N ALA A 212 13.55 -10.22 1.27
CA ALA A 212 12.88 -10.95 2.35
C ALA A 212 13.80 -11.24 3.54
N THR A 213 13.23 -11.20 4.75
CA THR A 213 13.87 -11.55 6.03
C THR A 213 13.02 -12.57 6.79
N SER A 214 13.60 -13.24 7.78
CA SER A 214 12.83 -14.17 8.61
C SER A 214 11.77 -13.46 9.46
N VAL A 215 12.01 -12.21 9.86
CA VAL A 215 11.01 -11.37 10.52
C VAL A 215 9.85 -11.06 9.59
N ALA A 216 10.12 -10.73 8.32
CA ALA A 216 9.09 -10.51 7.32
C ALA A 216 8.25 -11.78 7.06
N ALA A 217 8.90 -12.95 7.00
CA ALA A 217 8.19 -14.22 6.81
C ALA A 217 7.24 -14.53 7.98
N LYS A 218 7.70 -14.35 9.23
CA LYS A 218 6.86 -14.52 10.43
C LYS A 218 5.70 -13.51 10.46
N ALA A 219 5.97 -12.27 10.11
CA ALA A 219 4.97 -11.20 10.04
C ALA A 219 3.89 -11.52 8.99
N MET A 220 4.27 -11.99 7.79
CA MET A 220 3.34 -12.36 6.74
C MET A 220 2.53 -13.61 7.09
N LYS A 221 3.11 -14.59 7.79
CA LYS A 221 2.37 -15.73 8.35
C LYS A 221 1.29 -15.26 9.33
N ALA A 222 1.62 -14.36 10.26
CA ALA A 222 0.65 -13.82 11.20
C ALA A 222 -0.48 -13.08 10.47
N LYS A 223 -0.16 -12.30 9.44
CA LYS A 223 -1.14 -11.61 8.59
C LYS A 223 -2.06 -12.61 7.86
N MET A 224 -1.53 -13.69 7.29
CA MET A 224 -2.35 -14.74 6.65
C MET A 224 -3.34 -15.36 7.63
N LEU A 225 -2.89 -15.70 8.84
CA LEU A 225 -3.75 -16.29 9.87
C LEU A 225 -4.81 -15.30 10.38
N LEU A 226 -4.52 -13.99 10.43
CA LEU A 226 -5.50 -12.95 10.73
C LEU A 226 -6.62 -12.92 9.68
N TYR A 227 -6.28 -13.02 8.40
CA TYR A 227 -7.28 -13.13 7.33
C TYR A 227 -8.13 -14.39 7.51
N ALA A 228 -7.52 -15.53 7.76
CA ALA A 228 -8.20 -16.80 7.96
C ALA A 228 -9.15 -16.80 9.17
N ALA A 229 -8.85 -16.01 10.21
CA ALA A 229 -9.71 -15.84 11.40
C ALA A 229 -10.84 -14.83 11.19
N SER A 230 -10.72 -13.94 10.19
CA SER A 230 -11.64 -12.81 9.99
C SER A 230 -13.00 -13.24 9.42
N PRO A 231 -14.08 -12.46 9.69
CA PRO A 231 -15.46 -12.82 9.35
C PRO A 231 -15.72 -13.19 7.87
N LEU A 232 -14.98 -12.57 6.92
CA LEU A 232 -15.12 -12.91 5.51
C LEU A 232 -14.74 -14.38 5.22
N PHE A 233 -13.72 -14.91 5.92
CA PHE A 233 -13.10 -16.20 5.63
C PHE A 233 -13.38 -17.28 6.69
N ASN A 234 -14.03 -16.94 7.79
CA ASN A 234 -14.25 -17.85 8.92
C ASN A 234 -15.75 -18.08 9.18
N GLY A 235 -16.31 -19.11 8.59
CA GLY A 235 -17.69 -19.52 8.84
C GLY A 235 -18.73 -18.69 8.11
N ASN A 236 -18.42 -18.07 6.97
CA ASN A 236 -19.35 -17.24 6.21
C ASN A 236 -20.24 -18.08 5.28
N SER A 237 -21.13 -18.89 5.86
CA SER A 237 -22.07 -19.71 5.09
C SER A 237 -23.05 -18.88 4.24
N LYS A 238 -23.35 -17.64 4.66
CA LYS A 238 -24.24 -16.73 3.92
C LYS A 238 -23.73 -16.44 2.52
N PHE A 239 -22.41 -16.31 2.33
CA PHE A 239 -21.81 -15.98 1.02
C PHE A 239 -21.35 -17.24 0.26
N TYR A 240 -21.02 -18.33 0.97
CA TYR A 240 -20.22 -19.41 0.42
C TYR A 240 -20.87 -20.81 0.48
N SER A 241 -22.15 -20.94 0.87
CA SER A 241 -22.85 -22.24 0.92
C SER A 241 -22.79 -23.02 -0.41
N ASP A 242 -22.84 -22.30 -1.53
CA ASP A 242 -22.85 -22.86 -2.88
C ASP A 242 -21.50 -22.75 -3.60
N PHE A 243 -20.47 -22.24 -2.90
CA PHE A 243 -19.13 -22.12 -3.49
C PHE A 243 -18.37 -23.44 -3.39
N LYS A 244 -18.50 -24.24 -4.43
CA LYS A 244 -17.94 -25.59 -4.55
C LYS A 244 -17.16 -25.74 -5.84
N ASP A 245 -16.17 -26.64 -5.86
CA ASP A 245 -15.51 -27.05 -7.08
C ASP A 245 -16.43 -27.86 -8.01
N LYS A 246 -15.90 -28.33 -9.12
CA LYS A 246 -16.66 -29.12 -10.12
C LYS A 246 -17.05 -30.52 -9.62
N GLU A 247 -16.34 -31.04 -8.63
CA GLU A 247 -16.59 -32.32 -7.97
C GLU A 247 -17.56 -32.19 -6.78
N GLY A 248 -17.96 -30.97 -6.42
CA GLY A 248 -18.89 -30.67 -5.34
C GLY A 248 -18.22 -30.50 -3.96
N LYS A 249 -16.87 -30.43 -3.89
CA LYS A 249 -16.11 -30.14 -2.68
C LYS A 249 -16.30 -28.68 -2.27
N THR A 250 -16.65 -28.44 -1.03
CA THR A 250 -16.80 -27.07 -0.49
C THR A 250 -15.44 -26.37 -0.44
N LEU A 251 -15.36 -25.19 -1.03
CA LEU A 251 -14.13 -24.41 -1.17
C LEU A 251 -13.87 -23.44 -0.01
N MET A 252 -14.90 -23.08 0.77
CA MET A 252 -14.78 -22.15 1.89
C MET A 252 -15.29 -22.76 3.19
N PRO A 253 -14.69 -22.46 4.36
CA PRO A 253 -15.19 -22.94 5.63
C PRO A 253 -16.56 -22.33 5.94
N LEU A 254 -17.58 -23.18 6.15
CA LEU A 254 -18.96 -22.77 6.41
C LEU A 254 -19.28 -22.67 7.90
N THR A 255 -18.43 -23.22 8.76
CA THR A 255 -18.59 -23.19 10.22
C THR A 255 -17.53 -22.28 10.84
N TYR A 256 -17.96 -21.41 11.76
CA TYR A 256 -17.05 -20.56 12.52
C TYR A 256 -16.14 -21.39 13.43
N ASP A 257 -14.82 -21.10 13.36
CA ASP A 257 -13.79 -21.71 14.20
C ASP A 257 -13.08 -20.62 15.02
N GLU A 258 -13.40 -20.53 16.31
CA GLU A 258 -12.79 -19.57 17.24
C GLU A 258 -11.28 -19.81 17.41
N SER A 259 -10.79 -21.05 17.23
CA SER A 259 -9.38 -21.39 17.38
C SER A 259 -8.47 -20.67 16.38
N LYS A 260 -9.00 -20.22 15.24
CA LYS A 260 -8.26 -19.44 14.24
C LYS A 260 -7.74 -18.12 14.82
N TRP A 261 -8.50 -17.45 15.70
CA TRP A 261 -8.05 -16.25 16.40
C TRP A 261 -6.88 -16.52 17.34
N SER A 262 -6.94 -17.63 18.09
CA SER A 262 -5.84 -18.04 18.97
C SER A 262 -4.57 -18.39 18.19
N LYS A 263 -4.71 -19.07 17.05
CA LYS A 263 -3.58 -19.36 16.15
C LYS A 263 -2.94 -18.08 15.59
N ALA A 264 -3.76 -17.13 15.16
CA ALA A 264 -3.30 -15.83 14.69
C ALA A 264 -2.59 -15.05 15.81
N ALA A 265 -3.17 -15.01 17.02
CA ALA A 265 -2.54 -14.38 18.19
C ALA A 265 -1.16 -14.96 18.49
N ALA A 266 -1.02 -16.28 18.48
CA ALA A 266 0.27 -16.94 18.70
C ALA A 266 1.32 -16.56 17.62
N ALA A 267 0.91 -16.49 16.35
CA ALA A 267 1.78 -16.10 15.26
C ALA A 267 2.19 -14.62 15.34
N PHE A 268 1.28 -13.71 15.71
CA PHE A 268 1.64 -12.31 15.95
C PHE A 268 2.62 -12.16 17.11
N LYS A 269 2.41 -12.88 18.21
CA LYS A 269 3.35 -12.86 19.35
C LYS A 269 4.75 -13.33 18.94
N ASP A 270 4.85 -14.39 18.14
CA ASP A 270 6.14 -14.88 17.61
C ASP A 270 6.79 -13.85 16.69
N ALA A 271 6.02 -13.25 15.78
CA ALA A 271 6.51 -12.22 14.86
C ALA A 271 6.98 -10.96 15.60
N ILE A 272 6.22 -10.49 16.60
CA ILE A 272 6.58 -9.34 17.45
C ILE A 272 7.87 -9.64 18.21
N THR A 273 7.97 -10.83 18.84
CA THR A 273 9.18 -11.22 19.60
C THR A 273 10.41 -11.26 18.69
N ALA A 274 10.26 -11.78 17.47
CA ALA A 274 11.35 -11.81 16.49
C ALA A 274 11.72 -10.40 16.00
N ALA A 275 10.75 -9.53 15.76
CA ALA A 275 10.97 -8.16 15.31
C ALA A 275 11.68 -7.33 16.40
N GLU A 276 11.18 -7.36 17.63
CA GLU A 276 11.79 -6.63 18.77
C GLU A 276 13.21 -7.14 19.06
N ALA A 277 13.45 -8.46 18.99
CA ALA A 277 14.79 -9.05 19.14
C ALA A 277 15.76 -8.66 18.00
N ALA A 278 15.23 -8.36 16.82
CA ALA A 278 16.00 -7.88 15.66
C ALA A 278 16.20 -6.35 15.67
N GLY A 279 15.75 -5.65 16.73
CA GLY A 279 15.92 -4.21 16.91
C GLY A 279 14.79 -3.34 16.35
N TYR A 280 13.74 -3.93 15.73
CA TYR A 280 12.60 -3.15 15.28
C TYR A 280 11.83 -2.55 16.45
N HIS A 281 11.48 -1.29 16.33
CA HIS A 281 10.63 -0.55 17.25
C HIS A 281 9.76 0.46 16.49
N LEU A 282 8.71 0.99 17.14
CA LEU A 282 7.88 2.02 16.52
C LEU A 282 8.70 3.28 16.30
N TYR A 283 8.67 3.81 15.08
CA TYR A 283 9.36 5.06 14.76
C TYR A 283 8.77 6.21 15.57
N ASP A 284 9.59 6.88 16.36
CA ASP A 284 9.17 7.95 17.26
C ASP A 284 10.07 9.19 17.21
N ARG A 285 9.90 10.07 18.17
CA ARG A 285 10.69 11.31 18.28
C ARG A 285 12.19 11.09 18.45
N GLY A 286 12.59 9.93 18.98
CA GLY A 286 14.00 9.57 19.14
C GLY A 286 14.67 9.17 17.83
N ASP A 287 13.92 8.60 16.92
CA ASP A 287 14.40 8.18 15.60
C ASP A 287 14.51 9.34 14.61
N CYS A 288 13.61 10.33 14.74
CA CYS A 288 13.59 11.49 13.87
C CYS A 288 14.91 12.27 13.99
N LYS A 289 15.77 12.17 12.96
CA LYS A 289 17.12 12.77 12.95
C LYS A 289 17.11 14.29 12.80
N ILE A 290 15.96 14.90 12.63
CA ILE A 290 15.83 16.36 12.56
C ILE A 290 16.11 16.95 13.94
N LYS A 291 17.33 17.45 14.13
CA LYS A 291 17.84 17.93 15.42
C LYS A 291 17.67 19.44 15.62
N TYR A 292 17.02 20.14 14.72
CA TYR A 292 16.85 21.59 14.79
C TYR A 292 15.37 21.96 14.97
N ASN A 293 15.10 23.21 15.31
CA ASN A 293 13.75 23.77 15.47
C ASN A 293 13.08 23.92 14.10
N GLY A 294 12.80 22.79 13.46
CA GLY A 294 12.18 22.73 12.15
C GLY A 294 10.67 22.55 12.22
N TYR A 295 10.08 22.46 11.04
CA TYR A 295 8.66 22.17 10.90
C TYR A 295 8.43 20.68 10.62
N PRO A 296 7.35 20.06 11.11
CA PRO A 296 6.38 20.57 12.10
C PRO A 296 7.01 20.91 13.45
N ALA A 297 6.45 21.90 14.14
CA ALA A 297 6.95 22.32 15.45
C ALA A 297 6.68 21.27 16.54
N ASP A 298 5.50 20.67 16.55
CA ASP A 298 5.17 19.56 17.46
C ASP A 298 6.03 18.33 17.17
N PRO A 299 6.76 17.78 18.17
CA PRO A 299 7.66 16.65 17.96
C PRO A 299 6.97 15.34 17.58
N HIS A 300 5.72 15.13 18.01
CA HIS A 300 4.94 13.94 17.60
C HIS A 300 4.49 14.07 16.14
N VAL A 301 3.96 15.24 15.76
CA VAL A 301 3.58 15.53 14.39
C VAL A 301 4.78 15.37 13.47
N ARG A 302 5.96 15.86 13.87
CA ARG A 302 7.20 15.73 13.11
C ARG A 302 7.61 14.27 12.91
N ALA A 303 7.68 13.49 13.98
CA ALA A 303 8.03 12.08 13.89
C ALA A 303 7.04 11.31 12.98
N LEU A 304 5.74 11.56 13.12
CA LEU A 304 4.71 10.95 12.29
C LEU A 304 4.83 11.34 10.82
N ARG A 305 5.30 12.56 10.53
CA ARG A 305 5.53 13.04 9.16
C ARG A 305 6.65 12.24 8.47
N TYR A 306 7.62 11.74 9.25
CA TYR A 306 8.78 10.99 8.77
C TYR A 306 8.67 9.47 8.94
N THR A 307 7.69 8.93 9.66
CA THR A 307 7.58 7.49 9.99
C THR A 307 7.81 6.56 8.81
N ILE A 308 7.30 6.92 7.63
CA ILE A 308 7.36 6.09 6.41
C ILE A 308 8.13 6.75 5.27
N THR A 309 8.78 7.86 5.50
CA THR A 309 9.60 8.57 4.50
C THR A 309 11.07 8.70 4.94
N ASP A 310 11.39 8.42 6.19
CA ASP A 310 12.76 8.38 6.68
C ASP A 310 13.34 6.97 6.56
N TYR A 311 14.18 6.77 5.56
CA TYR A 311 14.94 5.55 5.32
C TYR A 311 16.45 5.77 5.46
N SER A 312 16.83 6.79 6.23
CA SER A 312 18.22 7.16 6.48
C SER A 312 18.83 6.52 7.71
N ALA A 313 18.07 5.74 8.48
CA ALA A 313 18.57 5.09 9.68
C ALA A 313 19.65 4.05 9.30
N GLU A 314 20.86 4.31 9.75
CA GLU A 314 21.96 3.36 9.75
C GLU A 314 21.93 2.55 11.05
N ASP A 315 20.77 2.02 11.41
CA ASP A 315 20.65 1.11 12.53
C ASP A 315 21.14 -0.27 12.08
N GLU A 316 22.26 -0.72 12.62
CA GLU A 316 22.84 -2.02 12.31
C GLU A 316 21.89 -3.19 12.65
N GLN A 317 20.86 -2.96 13.47
CA GLN A 317 19.93 -3.99 13.91
C GLN A 317 18.63 -3.98 13.09
N ALA A 318 17.96 -2.84 12.95
CA ALA A 318 16.65 -2.74 12.33
C ALA A 318 16.65 -2.45 10.81
N GLY A 319 17.82 -2.19 10.20
CA GLY A 319 17.89 -1.82 8.77
C GLY A 319 17.68 -0.32 8.54
N ALA A 320 17.12 0.05 7.36
CA ALA A 320 17.04 1.44 6.91
C ALA A 320 15.98 2.28 7.65
N ASN A 321 15.00 1.64 8.29
CA ASN A 321 13.93 2.28 9.07
C ASN A 321 13.61 1.41 10.28
N SER A 322 13.46 2.00 11.47
CA SER A 322 13.24 1.28 12.71
C SER A 322 11.92 0.51 12.80
N GLU A 323 10.92 0.91 12.03
CA GLU A 323 9.58 0.33 12.11
C GLU A 323 9.23 -0.55 10.92
N VAL A 324 9.77 -0.26 9.72
CA VAL A 324 9.40 -0.95 8.48
C VAL A 324 10.13 -2.28 8.37
N ILE A 325 9.39 -3.38 8.50
CA ILE A 325 9.91 -4.75 8.49
C ILE A 325 10.21 -5.21 7.06
N TRP A 326 9.33 -4.86 6.11
CA TRP A 326 9.50 -5.19 4.70
C TRP A 326 8.80 -4.15 3.83
N ALA A 327 9.45 -3.73 2.76
CA ALA A 327 8.95 -2.71 1.85
C ALA A 327 9.22 -3.05 0.38
N ASP A 328 8.42 -2.51 -0.52
CA ASP A 328 8.74 -2.40 -1.93
C ASP A 328 9.66 -1.20 -2.13
N SER A 329 10.91 -1.44 -2.48
CA SER A 329 11.94 -0.40 -2.66
C SER A 329 11.99 0.19 -4.06
N ARG A 330 11.09 -0.22 -4.98
CA ARG A 330 11.01 0.35 -6.33
C ARG A 330 10.45 1.77 -6.26
N GLY A 331 10.96 2.64 -7.12
CA GLY A 331 10.53 4.04 -7.18
C GLY A 331 9.08 4.20 -7.61
N GLU A 332 8.45 5.25 -7.10
CA GLU A 332 7.05 5.57 -7.42
C GLU A 332 6.84 6.15 -8.82
N GLY A 333 7.86 6.69 -9.44
CA GLY A 333 7.75 7.33 -10.74
C GLY A 333 6.93 8.63 -10.75
N TYR A 334 6.73 9.19 -11.94
CA TYR A 334 6.06 10.48 -12.15
C TYR A 334 4.60 10.50 -11.69
N TYR A 335 3.90 9.36 -11.76
CA TYR A 335 2.50 9.25 -11.36
C TYR A 335 2.31 8.79 -9.92
N GLY A 336 3.35 8.85 -9.10
CA GLY A 336 3.33 8.45 -7.71
C GLY A 336 2.55 9.37 -6.79
N ILE A 337 2.43 8.94 -5.54
CA ILE A 337 1.62 9.65 -4.53
C ILE A 337 2.18 11.02 -4.19
N GLN A 338 3.51 11.20 -4.21
CA GLN A 338 4.12 12.51 -3.89
C GLN A 338 3.64 13.57 -4.86
N ASN A 339 3.79 13.33 -6.16
CA ASN A 339 3.37 14.26 -7.20
C ASN A 339 1.87 14.57 -7.15
N LYS A 340 1.05 13.54 -6.94
CA LYS A 340 -0.41 13.70 -6.87
C LYS A 340 -0.88 14.42 -5.61
N SER A 341 -0.09 14.40 -4.54
CA SER A 341 -0.46 14.96 -3.22
C SER A 341 0.06 16.36 -2.96
N GLU A 342 0.99 16.87 -3.79
CA GLU A 342 1.52 18.21 -3.53
C GLU A 342 0.55 19.32 -3.92
N PRO A 343 0.54 20.45 -3.15
CA PRO A 343 -0.22 21.62 -3.50
C PRO A 343 0.14 22.14 -4.89
N TYR A 344 -0.88 22.53 -5.66
CA TYR A 344 -0.64 23.15 -6.95
C TYR A 344 -0.28 24.62 -6.73
N ILE A 345 0.94 24.97 -7.13
CA ILE A 345 1.36 26.37 -7.13
C ILE A 345 1.37 26.90 -8.54
N TYR A 346 0.84 28.06 -8.67
CA TYR A 346 0.71 28.76 -9.94
C TYR A 346 2.06 28.88 -10.66
N GLY A 347 2.16 28.27 -11.84
CA GLY A 347 3.37 28.26 -12.65
C GLY A 347 4.42 27.22 -12.25
N GLY A 348 4.12 26.32 -11.30
CA GLY A 348 4.99 25.18 -10.97
C GLY A 348 4.61 23.95 -11.80
N ASP A 349 5.55 23.43 -12.60
CA ASP A 349 5.33 22.16 -13.29
C ASP A 349 5.27 21.01 -12.28
N GLY A 350 4.24 20.16 -12.39
CA GLY A 350 4.24 18.83 -11.84
C GLY A 350 3.52 18.59 -10.50
N ALA A 351 3.03 19.58 -9.76
CA ALA A 351 2.18 19.35 -8.60
C ALA A 351 0.71 19.20 -9.01
N TRP A 352 0.06 18.14 -8.53
CA TRP A 352 -1.26 17.80 -9.05
C TRP A 352 -2.40 18.11 -8.09
N ASN A 353 -2.11 18.41 -6.83
CA ASN A 353 -3.10 18.85 -5.83
C ASN A 353 -4.37 17.96 -5.81
N GLY A 354 -4.23 16.65 -6.01
CA GLY A 354 -5.36 15.81 -6.41
C GLY A 354 -5.67 14.63 -5.49
N VAL A 355 -4.84 14.28 -4.52
CA VAL A 355 -5.16 13.22 -3.54
C VAL A 355 -5.90 13.83 -2.37
N ALA A 356 -7.22 13.80 -2.43
CA ALA A 356 -8.11 14.51 -1.51
C ALA A 356 -8.77 13.54 -0.52
N PRO A 357 -8.43 13.58 0.78
CA PRO A 357 -9.10 12.79 1.79
C PRO A 357 -10.58 13.17 1.90
N THR A 358 -11.43 12.16 2.08
CA THR A 358 -12.87 12.35 2.24
C THR A 358 -13.20 12.82 3.66
N ILE A 359 -14.28 13.58 3.84
CA ILE A 359 -14.75 13.95 5.19
C ILE A 359 -15.01 12.71 6.04
N ALA A 360 -15.46 11.60 5.43
CA ALA A 360 -15.65 10.34 6.14
C ALA A 360 -14.35 9.80 6.72
N MET A 361 -13.24 9.83 5.97
CA MET A 361 -11.92 9.44 6.47
C MET A 361 -11.41 10.42 7.52
N LEU A 362 -11.49 11.73 7.25
CA LEU A 362 -11.03 12.76 8.16
C LEU A 362 -11.75 12.72 9.52
N SER A 363 -13.01 12.27 9.54
CA SER A 363 -13.79 12.10 10.77
C SER A 363 -13.35 10.91 11.61
N ARG A 364 -12.59 9.95 11.06
CA ARG A 364 -12.03 8.81 11.80
C ARG A 364 -10.84 9.21 12.68
N PHE A 365 -10.05 10.21 12.24
CA PHE A 365 -8.97 10.75 13.07
C PHE A 365 -9.54 11.27 14.39
N TYR A 366 -8.79 11.10 15.45
CA TYR A 366 -9.24 11.43 16.79
C TYR A 366 -9.14 12.93 17.10
N THR A 367 -9.78 13.32 18.19
CA THR A 367 -9.48 14.55 18.91
C THR A 367 -8.12 14.44 19.60
N LYS A 368 -7.58 15.53 20.12
CA LYS A 368 -6.38 15.53 21.00
C LYS A 368 -6.52 14.63 22.22
N ASN A 369 -7.76 14.33 22.64
CA ASN A 369 -8.05 13.41 23.74
C ASN A 369 -8.03 11.93 23.31
N GLY A 370 -7.75 11.63 22.04
CA GLY A 370 -7.65 10.28 21.51
C GLY A 370 -8.99 9.55 21.31
N LEU A 371 -10.05 10.29 21.06
CA LEU A 371 -11.40 9.75 20.82
C LEU A 371 -11.94 10.16 19.45
N PRO A 372 -12.82 9.38 18.82
CA PRO A 372 -13.59 9.84 17.67
C PRO A 372 -14.28 11.17 17.97
N ILE A 373 -14.32 12.06 16.98
CA ILE A 373 -14.85 13.43 17.16
C ILE A 373 -16.31 13.47 17.63
N ASP A 374 -17.10 12.46 17.30
CA ASP A 374 -18.50 12.31 17.71
C ASP A 374 -18.68 11.58 19.05
N GLU A 375 -17.61 10.97 19.58
CA GLU A 375 -17.61 10.25 20.87
C GLU A 375 -16.97 11.07 22.00
N ASP A 376 -16.19 12.10 21.69
CA ASP A 376 -15.59 13.01 22.67
C ASP A 376 -16.63 14.06 23.12
N LYS A 377 -16.96 14.06 24.43
CA LYS A 377 -17.93 15.02 25.00
C LYS A 377 -17.40 16.45 25.07
N THR A 378 -16.10 16.66 24.90
CA THR A 378 -15.47 17.99 24.94
C THR A 378 -15.36 18.65 23.56
N PHE A 379 -15.49 17.87 22.49
CA PHE A 379 -15.41 18.36 21.12
C PHE A 379 -16.74 18.95 20.64
N ASP A 380 -16.72 20.16 20.08
CA ASP A 380 -17.93 20.85 19.57
C ASP A 380 -18.36 20.24 18.20
N TYR A 381 -18.80 18.97 18.25
CA TYR A 381 -19.19 18.24 17.05
C TYR A 381 -20.34 18.90 16.27
N ALA A 382 -21.28 19.55 16.95
CA ALA A 382 -22.46 20.16 16.32
C ALA A 382 -22.06 21.32 15.40
N ASN A 383 -21.12 22.16 15.85
CA ASN A 383 -20.69 23.37 15.15
C ASN A 383 -19.31 23.21 14.50
N ARG A 384 -18.87 21.98 14.24
CA ARG A 384 -17.52 21.66 13.74
C ARG A 384 -17.16 22.33 12.40
N TRP A 385 -18.15 22.68 11.60
CA TRP A 385 -17.93 23.34 10.31
C TRP A 385 -17.91 24.86 10.38
N ASP A 386 -18.24 25.45 11.54
CA ASP A 386 -18.17 26.91 11.71
C ASP A 386 -16.73 27.39 11.54
N PRO A 387 -16.51 28.42 10.71
CA PRO A 387 -15.21 29.07 10.64
C PRO A 387 -14.88 29.77 11.98
N VAL A 388 -13.64 29.59 12.41
CA VAL A 388 -13.11 30.21 13.63
C VAL A 388 -11.75 30.83 13.33
N GLU A 389 -11.46 31.97 13.94
CA GLU A 389 -10.14 32.58 13.90
C GLU A 389 -9.17 31.75 14.74
N VAL A 390 -8.03 31.40 14.16
CA VAL A 390 -6.98 30.62 14.81
C VAL A 390 -6.28 31.53 15.83
N ASP A 391 -6.32 31.15 17.09
CA ASP A 391 -5.64 31.87 18.18
C ASP A 391 -4.19 31.36 18.36
N GLU A 392 -3.44 32.03 19.24
CA GLU A 392 -2.04 31.68 19.51
C GLU A 392 -1.86 30.30 20.17
N ALA A 393 -2.92 29.75 20.82
CA ALA A 393 -2.85 28.41 21.41
C ALA A 393 -2.82 27.30 20.35
N HIS A 394 -3.37 27.57 19.16
CA HIS A 394 -3.43 26.63 18.04
C HIS A 394 -2.40 26.94 16.94
N LYS A 395 -1.39 27.76 17.21
CA LYS A 395 -0.38 28.19 16.22
C LYS A 395 0.43 27.03 15.58
N ASP A 396 0.54 25.91 16.25
CA ASP A 396 1.22 24.72 15.72
C ASP A 396 0.27 23.83 14.88
N GLU A 397 -1.03 24.07 14.97
CA GLU A 397 -2.07 23.38 14.20
C GLU A 397 -2.41 24.12 12.91
N ALA A 398 -2.63 25.45 12.99
CA ALA A 398 -2.97 26.32 11.87
C ALA A 398 -2.39 27.72 12.07
N TYR A 399 -2.45 28.58 11.04
CA TYR A 399 -1.79 29.87 11.05
C TYR A 399 -2.62 30.93 11.86
N PRO A 400 -2.05 31.53 12.93
CA PRO A 400 -2.74 32.48 13.78
C PRO A 400 -3.26 33.71 13.03
N GLY A 401 -4.45 34.17 13.41
CA GLY A 401 -5.11 35.35 12.82
C GLY A 401 -5.83 35.08 11.50
N ARG A 402 -5.72 33.85 10.93
CA ARG A 402 -6.52 33.38 9.80
C ARG A 402 -7.69 32.52 10.29
N LYS A 403 -8.57 32.09 9.37
CA LYS A 403 -9.79 31.35 9.73
C LYS A 403 -9.77 29.95 9.13
N THR A 404 -9.99 28.96 9.98
CA THR A 404 -10.23 27.57 9.57
C THR A 404 -11.54 27.08 10.19
N GLN A 405 -12.01 25.87 9.80
CA GLN A 405 -13.16 25.23 10.43
C GLN A 405 -12.75 24.69 11.82
N LYS A 406 -13.64 24.77 12.82
CA LYS A 406 -13.43 24.13 14.14
C LYS A 406 -13.08 22.63 14.00
N PHE A 407 -13.56 21.98 12.95
CA PHE A 407 -13.24 20.60 12.59
C PHE A 407 -11.74 20.32 12.54
N ASN A 408 -10.94 21.32 12.18
CA ASN A 408 -9.50 21.19 11.96
C ASN A 408 -8.66 21.43 13.21
N LEU A 409 -9.25 21.90 14.29
CA LEU A 409 -8.54 22.21 15.53
C LEU A 409 -8.79 21.14 16.61
N ASP A 410 -7.90 21.08 17.59
CA ASP A 410 -7.96 20.12 18.69
C ASP A 410 -7.97 18.64 18.21
N ARG A 411 -7.25 18.35 17.14
CA ARG A 411 -7.14 16.99 16.57
C ARG A 411 -5.86 16.31 17.05
N GLU A 412 -5.80 15.00 16.81
CA GLU A 412 -4.63 14.20 17.11
C GLU A 412 -3.42 14.52 16.21
N PRO A 413 -2.17 14.24 16.64
CA PRO A 413 -0.97 14.53 15.86
C PRO A 413 -0.94 13.93 14.45
N ARG A 414 -1.53 12.73 14.21
CA ARG A 414 -1.60 12.12 12.86
C ARG A 414 -2.42 12.97 11.88
N TYR A 415 -3.46 13.65 12.37
CA TYR A 415 -4.23 14.57 11.54
C TYR A 415 -3.34 15.67 10.96
N TYR A 416 -2.58 16.35 11.80
CA TYR A 416 -1.67 17.41 11.37
C TYR A 416 -0.47 16.92 10.58
N ALA A 417 -0.02 15.70 10.84
CA ALA A 417 1.08 15.09 10.10
C ALA A 417 0.69 14.69 8.66
N TRP A 418 -0.57 14.26 8.44
CA TRP A 418 -0.95 13.59 7.21
C TRP A 418 -2.02 14.31 6.39
N VAL A 419 -2.61 15.39 6.91
CA VAL A 419 -3.69 16.14 6.26
C VAL A 419 -3.33 17.61 6.13
N ALA A 420 -3.56 18.19 4.95
CA ALA A 420 -3.56 19.61 4.71
C ALA A 420 -5.00 20.10 4.61
N PHE A 421 -5.28 21.25 5.24
CA PHE A 421 -6.59 21.87 5.35
C PHE A 421 -6.48 23.39 5.30
N GLN A 422 -7.61 24.09 5.23
CA GLN A 422 -7.65 25.55 5.14
C GLN A 422 -6.87 26.23 6.27
N ASP A 423 -5.89 27.05 5.90
CA ASP A 423 -4.94 27.77 6.76
C ASP A 423 -4.09 26.87 7.68
N GLY A 424 -4.07 25.55 7.45
CA GLY A 424 -3.11 24.62 8.02
C GLY A 424 -1.78 24.64 7.27
N TYR A 425 -0.83 23.83 7.73
CA TYR A 425 0.52 23.80 7.19
C TYR A 425 0.77 22.59 6.30
N TYR A 426 1.56 22.83 5.23
CA TYR A 426 2.14 21.79 4.40
C TYR A 426 3.66 21.91 4.42
N GLU A 427 4.33 20.98 5.06
CA GLU A 427 5.78 20.94 5.15
C GLU A 427 6.35 20.39 3.85
N ILE A 428 7.13 21.23 3.16
CA ILE A 428 7.83 20.90 1.92
C ILE A 428 9.00 21.86 1.76
N LEU A 429 10.16 21.34 1.33
CA LEU A 429 11.31 22.18 1.07
C LEU A 429 11.23 22.78 -0.33
N SER A 430 11.34 24.12 -0.43
CA SER A 430 11.53 24.80 -1.69
C SER A 430 13.04 24.99 -1.94
N ALA A 431 13.54 24.60 -3.09
CA ALA A 431 14.93 24.85 -3.43
C ALA A 431 15.22 26.37 -3.40
N SER A 432 16.24 26.77 -2.66
CA SER A 432 16.65 28.16 -2.51
C SER A 432 16.85 28.83 -3.87
N ASN A 433 16.42 30.07 -4.03
CA ASN A 433 16.56 30.92 -5.21
C ASN A 433 15.75 30.57 -6.46
N ASN A 434 15.21 29.37 -6.64
CA ASN A 434 14.39 28.97 -7.79
C ASN A 434 13.25 28.00 -7.45
N GLY A 435 12.95 27.84 -6.17
CA GLY A 435 11.90 26.93 -5.72
C GLY A 435 10.51 27.38 -6.17
N ALA A 436 9.64 26.41 -6.46
CA ALA A 436 8.25 26.68 -6.87
C ALA A 436 7.48 27.54 -5.86
N TYR A 437 7.88 27.45 -4.59
CA TYR A 437 7.21 28.14 -3.45
C TYR A 437 7.96 29.39 -2.97
N SER A 438 9.19 29.64 -3.39
CA SER A 438 10.03 30.71 -2.83
C SER A 438 9.49 32.14 -3.04
N SER A 439 8.55 32.32 -3.96
CA SER A 439 7.89 33.60 -4.22
C SER A 439 6.47 33.69 -3.66
N ASP A 440 5.97 32.63 -3.00
CA ASP A 440 4.67 32.64 -2.34
C ASP A 440 4.81 33.33 -0.97
N GLU A 441 4.03 34.38 -0.70
CA GLU A 441 4.01 35.08 0.60
C GLU A 441 3.61 34.19 1.77
N ASN A 442 2.93 33.06 1.47
CA ASN A 442 2.49 32.07 2.45
C ASN A 442 3.55 30.99 2.72
N TYR A 443 4.73 31.08 2.10
CA TYR A 443 5.79 30.12 2.29
C TYR A 443 6.91 30.66 3.18
N THR A 444 7.32 29.85 4.17
CA THR A 444 8.37 30.22 5.14
C THR A 444 9.39 29.10 5.27
N LEU A 445 10.68 29.44 5.12
CA LEU A 445 11.78 28.55 5.46
C LEU A 445 12.18 28.67 6.94
N THR A 446 12.76 27.61 7.50
CA THR A 446 13.50 27.67 8.76
C THR A 446 14.71 28.60 8.64
N SER A 447 15.24 29.07 9.76
CA SER A 447 16.37 30.03 9.79
C SER A 447 17.64 29.48 9.14
N ASP A 448 17.82 28.17 9.10
CA ASP A 448 18.96 27.49 8.46
C ASP A 448 18.69 27.10 6.99
N ASN A 449 17.51 27.43 6.45
CA ASN A 449 17.05 27.13 5.09
C ASN A 449 16.98 25.63 4.76
N THR A 450 16.85 24.77 5.76
CA THR A 450 16.83 23.30 5.56
C THR A 450 15.43 22.72 5.49
N HIS A 451 14.43 23.42 6.04
CA HIS A 451 13.02 23.01 6.03
C HIS A 451 12.11 24.20 5.73
N GLY A 452 10.92 23.90 5.23
CA GLY A 452 9.93 24.92 4.93
C GLY A 452 8.51 24.44 5.19
N ARG A 453 7.59 25.39 5.20
CA ARG A 453 6.16 25.15 5.28
C ARG A 453 5.38 26.13 4.42
N LEU A 454 4.34 25.63 3.78
CA LEU A 454 3.34 26.41 3.07
C LEU A 454 2.09 26.52 3.94
N ILE A 455 1.50 27.72 4.02
CA ILE A 455 0.15 27.90 4.59
C ILE A 455 -0.83 27.61 3.45
N CYS A 456 -1.66 26.57 3.63
CA CYS A 456 -2.58 26.12 2.60
C CYS A 456 -3.83 27.02 2.55
N ASP A 457 -4.18 27.50 1.38
CA ASP A 457 -5.43 28.22 1.13
C ASP A 457 -6.22 27.53 0.03
N PHE A 458 -7.33 26.90 0.40
CA PHE A 458 -8.23 26.16 -0.50
C PHE A 458 -9.41 27.00 -1.01
N VAL A 459 -9.65 28.20 -0.43
CA VAL A 459 -10.64 29.14 -0.94
C VAL A 459 -10.24 29.56 -2.36
N LEU A 460 -11.21 29.74 -3.24
CA LEU A 460 -10.95 30.06 -4.65
C LEU A 460 -10.05 31.31 -4.77
N GLY A 461 -8.98 31.18 -5.53
CA GLY A 461 -7.89 32.17 -5.59
C GLY A 461 -6.67 31.82 -4.75
N GLY A 462 -6.80 30.94 -3.75
CA GLY A 462 -5.69 30.50 -2.89
C GLY A 462 -4.75 29.49 -3.56
N ASN A 463 -3.61 29.23 -2.93
CA ASN A 463 -2.52 28.39 -3.48
C ASN A 463 -2.84 26.90 -3.55
N CYS A 464 -3.84 26.40 -2.83
CA CYS A 464 -4.32 25.01 -2.88
C CYS A 464 -5.71 24.91 -3.54
N SER A 465 -6.26 26.00 -4.06
CA SER A 465 -7.63 26.08 -4.55
C SER A 465 -7.84 25.37 -5.89
N ARG A 466 -9.10 25.23 -6.26
CA ARG A 466 -9.51 24.73 -7.58
C ARG A 466 -9.12 25.63 -8.75
N GLY A 467 -8.89 26.92 -8.52
CA GLY A 467 -8.56 27.89 -9.58
C GLY A 467 -8.34 29.29 -9.05
N VAL A 468 -7.94 30.20 -9.93
CA VAL A 468 -7.64 31.59 -9.57
C VAL A 468 -8.91 32.38 -9.28
N ASP A 469 -10.00 32.09 -9.99
CA ASP A 469 -11.30 32.73 -9.86
C ASP A 469 -12.42 31.81 -10.44
N ALA A 470 -13.66 32.28 -10.35
CA ALA A 470 -14.83 31.54 -10.81
C ALA A 470 -14.79 31.18 -12.33
N ASN A 471 -14.02 31.92 -13.14
CA ASN A 471 -13.92 31.74 -14.59
C ASN A 471 -12.71 30.88 -15.00
N SER A 472 -11.75 30.68 -14.07
CA SER A 472 -10.48 30.00 -14.32
C SER A 472 -10.32 28.73 -13.48
N LYS A 473 -11.41 27.95 -13.35
CA LYS A 473 -11.43 26.69 -12.60
C LYS A 473 -10.76 25.57 -13.38
N ARG A 474 -9.92 24.79 -12.72
CA ARG A 474 -9.29 23.60 -13.27
C ARG A 474 -10.29 22.47 -13.39
N THR A 475 -10.12 21.67 -14.43
CA THR A 475 -10.89 20.42 -14.67
C THR A 475 -10.18 19.19 -14.15
N SER A 476 -8.88 19.30 -13.88
CA SER A 476 -8.01 18.31 -13.22
C SER A 476 -7.04 19.02 -12.28
N ASN A 477 -6.20 18.29 -11.57
CA ASN A 477 -5.17 18.88 -10.70
C ASN A 477 -5.75 19.85 -9.65
N TYR A 478 -6.75 19.39 -8.94
CA TYR A 478 -7.34 20.10 -7.81
C TYR A 478 -7.87 19.11 -6.76
N SER A 479 -7.99 19.55 -5.52
CA SER A 479 -8.63 18.76 -4.45
C SER A 479 -10.15 18.82 -4.58
N PRO A 480 -10.86 17.71 -4.82
CA PRO A 480 -12.31 17.72 -4.87
C PRO A 480 -13.00 17.91 -3.52
N THR A 481 -12.28 17.77 -2.41
CA THR A 481 -12.86 17.82 -1.05
C THR A 481 -12.51 19.07 -0.27
N GLY A 482 -11.55 19.89 -0.74
CA GLY A 482 -11.02 21.04 0.02
C GLY A 482 -10.00 20.65 1.08
N PHE A 483 -9.48 19.42 1.02
CA PHE A 483 -8.39 18.88 1.85
C PHE A 483 -7.36 18.21 0.94
N LEU A 484 -6.12 18.05 1.42
CA LEU A 484 -5.08 17.40 0.64
C LEU A 484 -4.27 16.45 1.51
N ASN A 485 -3.79 15.36 0.92
CA ASN A 485 -2.93 14.40 1.60
C ASN A 485 -1.50 14.93 1.77
N LYS A 486 -0.89 14.62 2.92
CA LYS A 486 0.55 14.84 3.17
C LYS A 486 1.32 13.53 3.44
N LYS A 487 0.61 12.43 3.74
CA LYS A 487 1.27 11.14 4.01
C LYS A 487 1.98 10.64 2.76
N PHE A 488 3.14 10.04 2.92
CA PHE A 488 4.09 9.63 1.87
C PHE A 488 4.77 10.77 1.11
N VAL A 489 4.41 12.01 1.30
CA VAL A 489 5.17 13.14 0.74
C VAL A 489 6.33 13.44 1.67
N ASN A 490 7.55 13.28 1.17
CA ASN A 490 8.74 13.57 1.96
C ASN A 490 8.84 15.08 2.25
N PRO A 491 8.89 15.51 3.53
CA PRO A 491 9.01 16.92 3.86
C PRO A 491 10.29 17.59 3.37
N ASP A 492 11.35 16.81 3.14
CA ASP A 492 12.65 17.28 2.65
C ASP A 492 12.73 17.30 1.12
N LEU A 493 11.63 17.01 0.42
CA LEU A 493 11.58 17.07 -1.03
C LEU A 493 11.82 18.50 -1.51
N ALA A 494 12.92 18.70 -2.22
CA ALA A 494 13.24 19.98 -2.83
C ALA A 494 12.53 20.12 -4.18
N LYS A 495 11.64 21.10 -4.29
CA LYS A 495 10.94 21.41 -5.53
C LYS A 495 11.49 22.66 -6.19
N SER A 496 11.85 22.57 -7.47
CA SER A 496 12.27 23.69 -8.29
C SER A 496 11.24 24.02 -9.40
N LYS A 497 11.27 25.23 -9.94
CA LYS A 497 10.44 25.64 -11.09
C LYS A 497 10.75 24.84 -12.36
N SER A 498 11.90 24.19 -12.43
CA SER A 498 12.38 23.47 -13.62
C SER A 498 12.21 21.96 -13.55
N GLY A 499 11.61 21.40 -12.50
CA GLY A 499 11.35 19.97 -12.40
C GLY A 499 11.40 19.40 -10.98
N TRP A 500 11.24 18.09 -10.92
CA TRP A 500 11.18 17.29 -9.73
C TRP A 500 12.53 16.64 -9.42
N GLU A 501 12.95 16.75 -8.17
CA GLU A 501 13.88 15.78 -7.60
C GLU A 501 13.06 14.88 -6.66
N TYR A 502 12.65 13.70 -7.16
CA TYR A 502 11.94 12.73 -6.32
C TYR A 502 12.89 12.11 -5.32
N THR A 503 12.51 12.16 -4.07
CA THR A 503 13.04 11.21 -3.08
C THR A 503 12.31 9.90 -3.28
N ASN A 504 13.06 8.82 -3.52
CA ASN A 504 12.47 7.50 -3.59
C ASN A 504 12.04 7.05 -2.20
N ASN A 505 10.73 6.98 -1.95
CA ASN A 505 10.18 6.46 -0.70
C ASN A 505 9.77 5.01 -0.93
N PRO A 506 10.46 4.03 -0.29
CA PRO A 506 10.01 2.66 -0.27
C PRO A 506 8.58 2.54 0.28
N TRP A 507 7.76 1.67 -0.32
CA TRP A 507 6.39 1.46 0.14
C TRP A 507 6.34 0.35 1.19
N PRO A 508 5.89 0.61 2.43
CA PRO A 508 5.82 -0.41 3.48
C PRO A 508 4.79 -1.48 3.12
N LEU A 509 5.22 -2.73 3.01
CA LEU A 509 4.37 -3.89 2.83
C LEU A 509 3.91 -4.48 4.17
N ILE A 510 4.78 -4.36 5.17
CA ILE A 510 4.45 -4.64 6.58
C ILE A 510 5.39 -3.87 7.51
N ARG A 511 4.87 -3.33 8.60
CA ARG A 511 5.60 -2.61 9.64
C ARG A 511 5.12 -2.98 11.03
N LEU A 512 5.92 -2.69 12.06
CA LEU A 512 5.69 -3.16 13.43
C LEU A 512 4.34 -2.74 14.02
N ALA A 513 3.85 -1.54 13.70
CA ALA A 513 2.52 -1.11 14.12
C ALA A 513 1.41 -2.06 13.64
N GLU A 514 1.55 -2.67 12.45
CA GLU A 514 0.58 -3.65 11.96
C GLU A 514 0.61 -4.93 12.81
N LEU A 515 1.78 -5.35 13.27
CA LEU A 515 1.89 -6.50 14.16
C LEU A 515 1.22 -6.22 15.51
N TYR A 516 1.44 -5.04 16.09
CA TYR A 516 0.82 -4.68 17.37
C TYR A 516 -0.70 -4.58 17.27
N LEU A 517 -1.23 -3.91 16.24
CA LEU A 517 -2.68 -3.78 16.07
C LEU A 517 -3.36 -5.07 15.63
N GLY A 518 -2.69 -5.92 14.84
CA GLY A 518 -3.17 -7.27 14.51
C GLY A 518 -3.22 -8.17 15.72
N TYR A 519 -2.19 -8.10 16.58
CA TYR A 519 -2.19 -8.85 17.84
C TYR A 519 -3.28 -8.37 18.79
N ALA A 520 -3.46 -7.05 18.94
CA ALA A 520 -4.52 -6.46 19.75
C ALA A 520 -5.91 -6.91 19.28
N GLU A 521 -6.14 -6.98 17.95
CA GLU A 521 -7.40 -7.49 17.38
C GLU A 521 -7.63 -8.96 17.77
N CYS A 522 -6.62 -9.82 17.61
CA CYS A 522 -6.71 -11.23 17.97
C CYS A 522 -6.97 -11.43 19.49
N LEU A 523 -6.28 -10.67 20.33
CA LEU A 523 -6.47 -10.72 21.78
C LEU A 523 -7.88 -10.26 22.19
N ALA A 524 -8.41 -9.21 21.59
CA ALA A 524 -9.77 -8.76 21.83
C ALA A 524 -10.80 -9.83 21.43
N GLU A 525 -10.59 -10.49 20.27
CA GLU A 525 -11.49 -11.56 19.81
C GLU A 525 -11.42 -12.83 20.68
N THR A 526 -10.28 -13.12 21.30
CA THR A 526 -10.13 -14.22 22.26
C THR A 526 -10.49 -13.84 23.71
N GLY A 527 -10.87 -12.58 23.96
CA GLY A 527 -11.32 -12.11 25.28
C GLY A 527 -10.22 -11.59 26.22
N ASP A 528 -8.96 -11.55 25.79
CA ASP A 528 -7.87 -10.94 26.57
C ASP A 528 -7.84 -9.42 26.35
N LEU A 529 -8.85 -8.74 26.89
CA LEU A 529 -9.01 -7.29 26.70
C LEU A 529 -7.90 -6.45 27.35
N THR A 530 -7.23 -7.00 28.37
CA THR A 530 -6.14 -6.27 29.05
C THR A 530 -4.91 -6.18 28.18
N ASN A 531 -4.45 -7.29 27.61
CA ASN A 531 -3.33 -7.27 26.70
C ASN A 531 -3.69 -6.65 25.34
N ALA A 532 -4.94 -6.77 24.90
CA ALA A 532 -5.42 -6.07 23.71
C ALA A 532 -5.22 -4.56 23.82
N ARG A 533 -5.63 -3.95 24.96
CA ARG A 533 -5.37 -2.52 25.23
C ARG A 533 -3.89 -2.21 25.32
N LEU A 534 -3.08 -3.05 25.95
CA LEU A 534 -1.64 -2.82 26.07
C LEU A 534 -0.98 -2.67 24.70
N TYR A 535 -1.28 -3.54 23.75
CA TYR A 535 -0.70 -3.46 22.40
C TYR A 535 -1.31 -2.33 21.56
N LEU A 536 -2.59 -2.06 21.69
CA LEU A 536 -3.25 -0.90 21.11
C LEU A 536 -2.58 0.42 21.60
N ASP A 537 -2.36 0.53 22.90
CA ASP A 537 -1.81 1.73 23.54
C ASP A 537 -0.34 1.98 23.18
N LYS A 538 0.44 0.96 22.78
CA LYS A 538 1.78 1.18 22.22
C LYS A 538 1.73 2.10 20.98
N VAL A 539 0.82 1.85 20.05
CA VAL A 539 0.66 2.66 18.83
C VAL A 539 0.09 4.04 19.16
N ARG A 540 -0.89 4.11 20.05
CA ARG A 540 -1.50 5.37 20.49
C ARG A 540 -0.49 6.29 21.19
N THR A 541 0.31 5.75 22.11
CA THR A 541 1.34 6.49 22.83
C THR A 541 2.40 7.05 21.87
N ARG A 542 2.86 6.25 20.88
CA ARG A 542 3.75 6.72 19.83
C ARG A 542 3.14 7.90 19.06
N ALA A 543 1.84 7.84 18.77
CA ALA A 543 1.11 8.92 18.11
C ALA A 543 0.84 10.14 19.02
N GLY A 544 1.29 10.13 20.28
CA GLY A 544 1.08 11.23 21.23
C GLY A 544 -0.29 11.22 21.91
N LEU A 545 -1.00 10.07 21.88
CA LEU A 545 -2.33 9.93 22.45
C LEU A 545 -2.32 9.26 23.83
N PRO A 546 -3.29 9.57 24.71
CA PRO A 546 -3.45 8.88 25.98
C PRO A 546 -3.86 7.41 25.76
N GLY A 547 -3.67 6.59 26.80
CA GLY A 547 -4.15 5.23 26.82
C GLY A 547 -5.67 5.16 26.59
N VAL A 548 -6.12 4.15 25.85
CA VAL A 548 -7.51 4.08 25.37
C VAL A 548 -8.53 4.06 26.51
N LYS A 549 -8.23 3.31 27.59
CA LYS A 549 -9.12 3.23 28.74
C LYS A 549 -9.26 4.57 29.44
N GLU A 550 -8.13 5.24 29.71
CA GLU A 550 -8.10 6.55 30.33
C GLU A 550 -8.84 7.61 29.50
N ALA A 551 -8.62 7.62 28.19
CA ALA A 551 -9.28 8.52 27.27
C ALA A 551 -10.81 8.41 27.34
N TYR A 552 -11.34 7.18 27.27
CA TYR A 552 -12.79 6.97 27.34
C TYR A 552 -13.38 7.27 28.72
N GLU A 553 -12.71 6.91 29.82
CA GLU A 553 -13.15 7.22 31.18
C GLU A 553 -13.25 8.74 31.44
N GLN A 554 -12.29 9.52 30.91
CA GLN A 554 -12.25 10.96 31.13
C GLN A 554 -13.11 11.75 30.17
N PHE A 555 -13.06 11.43 28.88
CA PHE A 555 -13.61 12.28 27.82
C PHE A 555 -14.71 11.60 27.00
N GLY A 556 -14.88 10.29 27.09
CA GLY A 556 -15.86 9.56 26.31
C GLY A 556 -17.31 9.82 26.72
N LYS A 557 -18.20 9.84 25.73
CA LYS A 557 -19.66 9.79 25.95
C LYS A 557 -20.08 8.46 26.55
N ASP A 558 -19.40 7.35 26.19
CA ASP A 558 -19.51 6.04 26.84
C ASP A 558 -18.17 5.66 27.49
N PRO A 559 -18.02 5.92 28.81
CA PRO A 559 -16.77 5.59 29.53
C PRO A 559 -16.42 4.11 29.57
N SER A 560 -17.38 3.23 29.31
CA SER A 560 -17.19 1.77 29.39
C SER A 560 -16.74 1.15 28.07
N LYS A 561 -16.81 1.85 26.96
CA LYS A 561 -16.58 1.29 25.60
C LYS A 561 -15.26 0.54 25.49
N ALA A 562 -14.17 1.09 26.03
CA ALA A 562 -12.84 0.47 26.00
C ALA A 562 -12.69 -0.78 26.89
N THR A 563 -13.70 -1.14 27.68
CA THR A 563 -13.68 -2.28 28.61
C THR A 563 -14.55 -3.46 28.16
N THR A 564 -15.31 -3.30 27.09
CA THR A 564 -16.12 -4.36 26.47
C THR A 564 -15.43 -4.94 25.24
N LYS A 565 -15.71 -6.20 24.89
CA LYS A 565 -15.17 -6.87 23.69
C LYS A 565 -15.59 -6.13 22.42
N GLU A 566 -16.87 -5.84 22.30
CA GLU A 566 -17.45 -5.15 21.15
C GLU A 566 -16.88 -3.74 20.98
N GLY A 567 -16.86 -2.98 22.08
CA GLY A 567 -16.34 -1.61 22.07
C GLY A 567 -14.84 -1.56 21.74
N LEU A 568 -14.06 -2.47 22.32
CA LEU A 568 -12.62 -2.53 22.05
C LEU A 568 -12.32 -3.00 20.61
N ARG A 569 -13.12 -3.92 20.07
CA ARG A 569 -13.06 -4.31 18.64
C ARG A 569 -13.25 -3.10 17.73
N ASP A 570 -14.27 -2.28 17.99
CA ASP A 570 -14.57 -1.09 17.18
C ASP A 570 -13.44 -0.05 17.29
N ILE A 571 -12.89 0.14 18.49
CA ILE A 571 -11.76 1.04 18.73
C ILE A 571 -10.51 0.56 17.97
N ILE A 572 -10.16 -0.74 18.05
CA ILE A 572 -9.01 -1.31 17.34
C ILE A 572 -9.17 -1.16 15.82
N ARG A 573 -10.37 -1.40 15.30
CA ARG A 573 -10.65 -1.20 13.87
C ARG A 573 -10.47 0.27 13.46
N ASN A 574 -10.97 1.22 14.25
CA ASN A 574 -10.78 2.63 13.98
C ASN A 574 -9.31 3.05 14.09
N GLU A 575 -8.58 2.54 15.09
CA GLU A 575 -7.14 2.77 15.22
C GLU A 575 -6.37 2.27 13.98
N ARG A 576 -6.70 1.07 13.48
CA ARG A 576 -6.10 0.55 12.24
C ARG A 576 -6.41 1.45 11.05
N MET A 577 -7.66 1.91 10.91
CA MET A 577 -8.05 2.81 9.81
C MET A 577 -7.30 4.14 9.84
N ASN A 578 -7.03 4.68 11.02
CA ASN A 578 -6.25 5.91 11.18
C ASN A 578 -4.75 5.68 10.95
N GLU A 579 -4.18 4.67 11.61
CA GLU A 579 -2.75 4.39 11.55
C GLU A 579 -2.29 4.03 10.13
N PHE A 580 -3.10 3.24 9.41
CA PHE A 580 -2.78 2.78 8.05
C PHE A 580 -3.47 3.60 6.96
N TYR A 581 -3.87 4.84 7.25
CA TYR A 581 -4.37 5.77 6.24
C TYR A 581 -3.45 5.78 5.03
N LEU A 582 -4.00 5.54 3.84
CA LEU A 582 -3.31 5.47 2.54
C LEU A 582 -2.22 4.39 2.39
N GLU A 583 -2.09 3.42 3.30
CA GLU A 583 -1.16 2.30 3.14
C GLU A 583 -1.77 1.09 2.43
N ASN A 584 -2.90 1.25 1.75
CA ASN A 584 -3.66 0.20 1.09
C ASN A 584 -4.16 -0.93 2.04
N GLN A 585 -4.23 -0.65 3.35
CA GLN A 585 -4.72 -1.62 4.34
C GLN A 585 -6.25 -1.55 4.49
N ASN A 586 -6.82 -0.35 4.52
CA ASN A 586 -8.25 -0.14 4.77
C ASN A 586 -9.14 -0.84 3.75
N PHE A 587 -8.73 -0.84 2.47
CA PHE A 587 -9.42 -1.57 1.41
C PHE A 587 -9.63 -3.07 1.74
N TRP A 588 -8.60 -3.71 2.31
CA TRP A 588 -8.61 -5.12 2.65
C TRP A 588 -9.23 -5.39 4.02
N ASP A 589 -8.96 -4.54 4.99
CA ASP A 589 -9.50 -4.66 6.34
C ASP A 589 -11.03 -4.54 6.35
N MET A 590 -11.60 -3.58 5.62
CA MET A 590 -13.06 -3.45 5.48
C MET A 590 -13.71 -4.66 4.82
N ARG A 591 -13.02 -5.31 3.86
CA ARG A 591 -13.50 -6.56 3.26
C ARG A 591 -13.47 -7.71 4.26
N ARG A 592 -12.33 -7.97 4.90
CA ARG A 592 -12.22 -9.09 5.86
C ARG A 592 -13.14 -8.95 7.07
N TRP A 593 -13.47 -7.72 7.48
CA TRP A 593 -14.44 -7.43 8.54
C TRP A 593 -15.90 -7.47 8.11
N LEU A 594 -16.21 -7.66 6.82
CA LEU A 594 -17.55 -7.54 6.23
C LEU A 594 -18.16 -6.13 6.39
N LEU A 595 -17.34 -5.10 6.39
CA LEU A 595 -17.74 -3.69 6.52
C LEU A 595 -17.66 -2.91 5.21
N ALA A 596 -17.12 -3.51 4.13
CA ALA A 596 -16.90 -2.81 2.87
C ALA A 596 -18.19 -2.24 2.26
N GLU A 597 -19.30 -2.99 2.30
CA GLU A 597 -20.60 -2.51 1.80
C GLU A 597 -21.07 -1.25 2.54
N LYS A 598 -20.85 -1.18 3.86
CA LYS A 598 -21.22 -0.03 4.69
C LYS A 598 -20.39 1.21 4.34
N TYR A 599 -19.09 1.06 4.16
CA TYR A 599 -18.18 2.19 3.98
C TYR A 599 -18.04 2.63 2.51
N PHE A 600 -18.04 1.68 1.57
CA PHE A 600 -17.80 2.00 0.16
C PHE A 600 -19.04 2.50 -0.58
N ASN A 601 -20.25 2.34 -0.03
CA ASN A 601 -21.48 2.89 -0.59
C ASN A 601 -21.85 4.28 -0.04
N VAL A 602 -21.01 4.87 0.81
CA VAL A 602 -21.25 6.21 1.35
C VAL A 602 -20.96 7.26 0.28
N LYS A 603 -21.89 8.22 0.11
CA LYS A 603 -21.67 9.38 -0.75
C LYS A 603 -20.48 10.19 -0.26
N VAL A 604 -19.59 10.52 -1.18
CA VAL A 604 -18.42 11.32 -0.88
C VAL A 604 -18.83 12.76 -0.54
N LYS A 605 -18.27 13.30 0.52
CA LYS A 605 -18.49 14.69 0.94
C LYS A 605 -17.16 15.43 1.02
N GLY A 606 -17.22 16.72 0.69
CA GLY A 606 -16.15 17.71 0.79
C GLY A 606 -16.71 19.07 1.16
N LEU A 607 -15.87 20.08 1.18
CA LEU A 607 -16.24 21.48 1.35
C LEU A 607 -16.59 22.12 -0.01
N ASN A 608 -17.18 23.30 -0.01
CA ASN A 608 -17.50 24.04 -1.21
C ASN A 608 -16.24 24.66 -1.86
N ILE A 609 -15.55 23.89 -2.67
CA ILE A 609 -14.28 24.28 -3.31
C ILE A 609 -14.43 25.37 -4.38
N ASP A 610 -15.64 25.79 -4.68
CA ASP A 610 -15.97 26.85 -5.64
C ASP A 610 -16.27 28.21 -4.97
N ALA A 611 -16.16 28.26 -3.64
CA ALA A 611 -16.45 29.45 -2.86
C ALA A 611 -15.27 30.45 -2.86
N GLU A 612 -15.63 31.75 -2.87
CA GLU A 612 -14.69 32.88 -2.87
C GLU A 612 -14.44 33.45 -1.44
N ASN A 613 -15.04 32.84 -0.44
CA ASN A 613 -14.84 33.22 0.97
C ASN A 613 -14.97 32.01 1.90
N ILE A 614 -14.42 32.17 3.12
CA ILE A 614 -14.33 31.09 4.09
C ILE A 614 -15.70 30.57 4.59
N ASN A 615 -16.71 31.44 4.69
CA ASN A 615 -18.01 31.04 5.21
C ASN A 615 -18.70 30.07 4.21
N ASP A 616 -18.76 30.45 2.95
CA ASP A 616 -19.33 29.62 1.89
C ASP A 616 -18.46 28.38 1.62
N PHE A 617 -17.12 28.51 1.74
CA PHE A 617 -16.20 27.37 1.61
C PHE A 617 -16.45 26.30 2.68
N SER A 618 -16.86 26.70 3.88
CA SER A 618 -17.13 25.79 5.01
C SER A 618 -18.42 24.99 4.88
N GLU A 619 -19.23 25.25 3.84
CA GLU A 619 -20.41 24.45 3.54
C GLU A 619 -20.03 23.05 3.04
N VAL A 620 -20.57 22.02 3.70
CA VAL A 620 -20.36 20.64 3.29
C VAL A 620 -21.25 20.30 2.10
N GLN A 621 -20.63 19.84 1.02
CA GLN A 621 -21.30 19.48 -0.22
C GLN A 621 -21.02 18.02 -0.61
N GLU A 622 -21.88 17.45 -1.44
CA GLU A 622 -21.64 16.15 -2.09
C GLU A 622 -20.63 16.33 -3.22
N VAL A 623 -19.54 15.55 -3.16
CA VAL A 623 -18.57 15.47 -4.25
C VAL A 623 -19.10 14.48 -5.28
N VAL A 624 -19.11 14.89 -6.56
CA VAL A 624 -19.54 14.01 -7.66
C VAL A 624 -18.47 12.94 -7.88
N PHE A 625 -18.59 11.84 -7.15
CA PHE A 625 -17.74 10.66 -7.31
C PHE A 625 -18.58 9.43 -7.00
N GLU A 626 -18.90 8.65 -8.03
CA GLU A 626 -19.71 7.46 -7.88
C GLU A 626 -18.92 6.34 -7.21
N ARG A 627 -19.52 5.73 -6.17
CA ARG A 627 -19.03 4.51 -5.52
C ARG A 627 -20.12 3.47 -5.50
N LYS A 628 -19.77 2.22 -5.81
CA LYS A 628 -20.70 1.11 -5.79
C LYS A 628 -20.00 -0.16 -5.34
N PHE A 629 -20.51 -0.73 -4.25
CA PHE A 629 -20.06 -2.02 -3.74
C PHE A 629 -21.28 -2.95 -3.61
N GLN A 630 -21.22 -4.10 -4.23
CA GLN A 630 -22.31 -5.09 -4.25
C GLN A 630 -21.89 -6.33 -3.44
N SER A 631 -22.65 -6.62 -2.39
CA SER A 631 -22.50 -7.84 -1.59
C SER A 631 -23.32 -8.99 -2.19
N PRO A 632 -22.80 -10.24 -2.23
CA PRO A 632 -21.47 -10.67 -1.81
C PRO A 632 -20.37 -10.46 -2.88
N MET A 633 -20.75 -10.10 -4.11
CA MET A 633 -19.93 -10.11 -5.31
C MET A 633 -18.58 -9.42 -5.12
N ASN A 634 -18.57 -8.16 -4.63
CA ASN A 634 -17.36 -7.35 -4.58
C ASN A 634 -16.46 -7.63 -3.37
N TYR A 635 -16.79 -8.61 -2.50
CA TYR A 635 -15.90 -9.02 -1.40
C TYR A 635 -14.68 -9.80 -1.87
N LEU A 636 -14.81 -10.59 -2.92
CA LEU A 636 -13.69 -11.20 -3.66
C LEU A 636 -13.59 -10.55 -5.05
N MET A 637 -12.47 -10.74 -5.71
CA MET A 637 -12.27 -10.27 -7.08
C MET A 637 -12.72 -11.34 -8.09
N PRO A 638 -13.16 -10.95 -9.31
CA PRO A 638 -13.48 -11.91 -10.34
C PRO A 638 -12.22 -12.58 -10.89
N ILE A 639 -12.24 -13.89 -11.06
CA ILE A 639 -11.26 -14.59 -11.88
C ILE A 639 -11.55 -14.24 -13.34
N PRO A 640 -10.54 -13.85 -14.16
CA PRO A 640 -10.79 -13.48 -15.55
C PRO A 640 -11.44 -14.62 -16.32
N SER A 641 -12.50 -14.34 -17.08
CA SER A 641 -13.24 -15.36 -17.86
C SER A 641 -12.34 -16.13 -18.82
N ALA A 642 -11.30 -15.49 -19.36
CA ALA A 642 -10.33 -16.15 -20.23
C ALA A 642 -9.56 -17.27 -19.52
N ASP A 643 -9.30 -17.14 -18.22
CA ASP A 643 -8.57 -18.14 -17.44
C ASP A 643 -9.47 -19.29 -17.04
N ILE A 644 -10.73 -19.03 -16.69
CA ILE A 644 -11.74 -20.09 -16.47
C ILE A 644 -11.98 -20.88 -17.75
N ASN A 645 -12.07 -20.23 -18.91
CA ASN A 645 -12.24 -20.91 -20.19
C ASN A 645 -11.03 -21.77 -20.61
N ARG A 646 -9.86 -21.51 -20.05
CA ARG A 646 -8.65 -22.32 -20.28
C ARG A 646 -8.51 -23.48 -19.31
N ASN A 647 -9.06 -23.36 -18.13
CA ASN A 647 -8.99 -24.36 -17.07
C ASN A 647 -10.39 -24.64 -16.53
N ASP A 648 -11.00 -25.69 -17.03
CA ASP A 648 -12.38 -26.10 -16.67
C ASP A 648 -12.53 -26.54 -15.20
N HIS A 649 -11.42 -26.80 -14.50
CA HIS A 649 -11.45 -27.15 -13.07
C HIS A 649 -11.58 -25.93 -12.14
N VAL A 650 -11.42 -24.72 -12.69
CA VAL A 650 -11.58 -23.48 -11.90
C VAL A 650 -13.04 -23.03 -11.93
N VAL A 651 -13.56 -22.66 -10.77
CA VAL A 651 -14.89 -22.06 -10.60
C VAL A 651 -14.78 -20.58 -10.26
N GLN A 652 -15.75 -19.80 -10.72
CA GLN A 652 -15.79 -18.37 -10.51
C GLN A 652 -16.07 -18.01 -9.05
N THR A 653 -15.52 -16.90 -8.58
CA THR A 653 -15.86 -16.32 -7.27
C THR A 653 -17.34 -15.94 -7.20
N PRO A 654 -17.98 -16.07 -6.02
CA PRO A 654 -19.43 -15.87 -5.88
C PRO A 654 -19.91 -14.50 -6.34
N GLY A 655 -20.94 -14.51 -7.19
CA GLY A 655 -21.60 -13.30 -7.70
C GLY A 655 -21.16 -12.85 -9.09
N TYR A 656 -20.09 -13.47 -9.68
CA TYR A 656 -19.61 -13.16 -11.02
C TYR A 656 -19.99 -14.23 -12.05
#